data_f4af453541d85b8ce39e75f22c95f376
#
_entry.id   f4af453541d85b8ce39e75f22c95f376
#
_cell.length_a   1.000
_cell.length_b   1.000
_cell.length_c   1.000
_cell.angle_alpha   90.00
_cell.angle_beta   90.00
_cell.angle_gamma   90.00
#
_symmetry.space_group_name_H-M   'P 1'
#
loop_
_entity.id
_entity.type
_entity.pdbx_description
1 polymer ?
#
loop_
_entity_poly.entity_id
_entity_poly.type
_entity_poly.pdbx_seq_one_letter_code
_entity_poly.pdbx_strand_id
1 'polypeptide(L)'
;MKIKNIVIALLLLVTAGANAQVPGMGLPVDKNVRMGKLDNGLTYFIRYNNWPEHRANFYIAQKVGSIQEEESQRGLAHFLEHMAFNGSDNFKGNNLIEWCRSKGIEFGGDLNAYTSIDQTVYNIDNVPTKQPSTIDSCLLILRDWSCGLSLEQDEIDKERGVIHEEWRLRTSANSRMLERNLPKLYPGSKYGLRFPIGLMSVVDNFKRQELVDYYHKWYHPLNQGIIVVGDVDVDRVEAEIKRLFGSIKVPQNPMPIVDEKVPDNDKPIVIIDKDKEFRSSVIELMIKHDVFPDSMKQSVDYMVWNYVKSAAFGMLNSRFAEASQKADCPFVSASADDDTYIFSKTKDAFDLSVSPKDISQCAASLREAFKVVRQAAKFGFTPTEYKRFQTDMLSSLDKEYSNKDKRYNSQFYGKILGYFLTNEPMPGIDFKYQTMKQVIPAIPLEVINQVLPELVTENDSNLVILNFNNEKAGNVYPTEAQLLGAVNEARQAKLEAYVDNVKNEPLMTTLPTPGKIVKEEKSKLFDYDIIKLNNGVTVLLKKTDYKKDQVVMHGIGGGGQSLYGKADFANMKAFDEVIDICGLGNFSNTQLTKALAGKIANASLSMGNRRTVINGNSTPKDVETMLQLTHLYFTNIKKDQDAYNKLIQQYNVALKNRELSPETAFGDSISAAIYNRGWREAPFLAKDIKDVNYDRILAMAKERTANANGWIFEIVGNFDASTIRPLICQYLGSLPSNGKNEASPRVSIPTTKSVDNTFHRKMETPKANSLVIWFNHKMPYSLDNAIKADVAGQVLSMVYLKKIREEASAAYTCGAQGKLTVADDGYHIGQILAYCPMKPEKKDEALRIINEEINNLAKSCDAEMLAKTKEFMLKQVDDNAKTNAYWSNLVLDNYMMNLDDHTNYKRIVQALTPESISTFIKEYLKDANKVSVVMLPQE
;
A
#
# COMPACT_ATOMS: atom_id res chain seq x y z
N MET A 1 -24.05 26.00 1.06
CA MET A 1 -25.12 26.54 1.97
C MET A 1 -26.12 25.48 2.39
N LYS A 2 -26.39 24.44 1.61
CA LYS A 2 -27.33 23.34 1.93
C LYS A 2 -26.74 22.32 2.92
N ILE A 3 -25.41 22.03 2.86
CA ILE A 3 -24.70 21.17 3.83
C ILE A 3 -24.91 21.65 5.28
N LYS A 4 -24.91 22.98 5.52
CA LYS A 4 -25.26 23.55 6.83
C LYS A 4 -26.62 23.10 7.36
N ASN A 5 -27.60 22.88 6.48
CA ASN A 5 -28.94 22.51 6.89
C ASN A 5 -29.07 21.02 7.28
N ILE A 6 -28.27 20.13 6.67
CA ILE A 6 -28.18 18.70 7.05
C ILE A 6 -27.55 18.58 8.42
N VAL A 7 -26.45 19.27 8.64
CA VAL A 7 -25.74 19.28 9.93
C VAL A 7 -26.65 19.84 11.03
N ILE A 8 -27.39 20.93 10.75
CA ILE A 8 -28.36 21.53 11.71
C ILE A 8 -29.57 20.59 11.98
N ALA A 9 -30.08 19.88 10.98
CA ALA A 9 -31.15 18.89 11.15
C ALA A 9 -30.68 17.67 11.97
N LEU A 10 -29.43 17.23 11.81
CA LEU A 10 -28.78 16.21 12.65
C LEU A 10 -28.72 16.62 14.13
N LEU A 11 -28.44 17.90 14.38
CA LEU A 11 -28.33 18.49 15.71
C LEU A 11 -29.66 18.46 16.52
N LEU A 12 -30.76 18.63 15.84
CA LEU A 12 -32.11 18.62 16.49
C LEU A 12 -32.59 17.21 16.86
N LEU A 13 -32.05 16.15 16.21
CA LEU A 13 -32.46 14.76 16.44
C LEU A 13 -31.62 14.07 17.54
N VAL A 14 -30.35 14.43 17.70
CA VAL A 14 -29.46 13.85 18.73
C VAL A 14 -29.76 14.42 20.13
N THR A 15 -30.35 15.61 20.24
CA THR A 15 -30.66 16.24 21.53
C THR A 15 -31.90 15.67 22.25
N ALA A 16 -32.68 14.79 21.61
CA ALA A 16 -33.92 14.26 22.18
C ALA A 16 -33.76 13.01 23.07
N GLY A 17 -32.57 12.46 23.25
CA GLY A 17 -32.44 11.18 23.93
C GLY A 17 -31.13 10.78 24.58
N ALA A 18 -30.38 11.62 25.26
CA ALA A 18 -29.40 11.29 26.32
C ALA A 18 -28.49 12.50 26.60
N ASN A 19 -27.73 12.50 27.70
CA ASN A 19 -26.63 13.44 28.03
C ASN A 19 -25.55 13.55 26.95
N ALA A 20 -25.90 13.67 25.68
CA ALA A 20 -25.02 13.85 24.55
C ALA A 20 -24.56 15.32 24.53
N GLN A 21 -23.27 15.52 24.35
CA GLN A 21 -22.63 16.82 24.24
C GLN A 21 -23.34 17.73 23.22
N VAL A 22 -23.52 18.97 23.62
CA VAL A 22 -24.27 19.99 22.89
C VAL A 22 -23.68 20.19 21.49
N PRO A 23 -24.54 20.31 20.46
CA PRO A 23 -24.13 20.70 19.11
C PRO A 23 -23.29 21.99 19.09
N GLY A 24 -22.24 22.01 18.26
CA GLY A 24 -21.29 23.13 18.19
C GLY A 24 -20.19 23.10 19.24
N MET A 25 -20.08 22.04 20.06
CA MET A 25 -18.97 21.87 20.97
C MET A 25 -17.70 21.54 20.24
N GLY A 26 -16.64 22.29 20.49
CA GLY A 26 -15.30 22.02 19.92
C GLY A 26 -14.78 20.63 20.33
N LEU A 27 -14.13 19.94 19.38
CA LEU A 27 -13.51 18.65 19.66
C LEU A 27 -12.32 18.84 20.59
N PRO A 28 -12.18 18.02 21.65
CA PRO A 28 -10.98 18.03 22.45
C PRO A 28 -9.80 17.51 21.61
N VAL A 29 -8.70 18.23 21.64
CA VAL A 29 -7.42 17.69 21.11
C VAL A 29 -6.98 16.51 21.97
N ASP A 30 -6.32 15.51 21.36
CA ASP A 30 -5.76 14.36 22.10
C ASP A 30 -4.85 14.88 23.24
N LYS A 31 -5.27 14.63 24.50
CA LYS A 31 -4.56 15.06 25.71
C LYS A 31 -3.12 14.53 25.82
N ASN A 32 -2.80 13.49 25.05
CA ASN A 32 -1.45 12.93 25.01
C ASN A 32 -0.54 13.66 24.02
N VAL A 33 -1.04 14.66 23.28
CA VAL A 33 -0.25 15.51 22.41
C VAL A 33 0.07 16.81 23.15
N ARG A 34 1.33 17.03 23.48
CA ARG A 34 1.86 18.31 23.91
C ARG A 34 2.03 19.19 22.67
N MET A 35 1.30 20.27 22.57
CA MET A 35 1.45 21.22 21.46
C MET A 35 1.75 22.62 21.99
N GLY A 36 2.47 23.39 21.19
CA GLY A 36 2.79 24.78 21.50
C GLY A 36 3.23 25.55 20.28
N LYS A 37 3.35 26.85 20.46
CA LYS A 37 3.85 27.79 19.46
C LYS A 37 4.95 28.62 20.06
N LEU A 38 6.11 28.72 19.41
CA LEU A 38 7.22 29.54 19.83
C LEU A 38 6.94 31.03 19.53
N ASP A 39 7.68 31.92 20.15
CA ASP A 39 7.54 33.37 19.95
C ASP A 39 7.77 33.81 18.51
N ASN A 40 8.60 33.08 17.77
CA ASN A 40 8.84 33.28 16.33
C ASN A 40 7.76 32.67 15.43
N GLY A 41 6.74 32.03 16.01
CA GLY A 41 5.59 31.47 15.29
C GLY A 41 5.68 30.01 14.88
N LEU A 42 6.82 29.32 15.09
CA LEU A 42 6.94 27.89 14.83
C LEU A 42 6.00 27.09 15.73
N THR A 43 5.28 26.14 15.14
CA THR A 43 4.38 25.26 15.88
C THR A 43 5.07 23.92 16.14
N TYR A 44 4.84 23.30 17.31
CA TYR A 44 5.37 21.98 17.61
C TYR A 44 4.32 21.08 18.25
N PHE A 45 4.50 19.78 18.04
CA PHE A 45 3.67 18.71 18.56
C PHE A 45 4.57 17.58 19.05
N ILE A 46 4.36 17.14 20.28
CA ILE A 46 5.11 16.04 20.88
C ILE A 46 4.11 15.06 21.47
N ARG A 47 4.19 13.81 21.06
CA ARG A 47 3.32 12.76 21.59
C ARG A 47 4.13 11.58 22.09
N TYR A 48 4.02 11.33 23.40
CA TYR A 48 4.56 10.09 23.95
C TYR A 48 3.82 8.87 23.42
N ASN A 49 4.56 7.87 22.96
CA ASN A 49 4.04 6.56 22.56
C ASN A 49 5.14 5.52 22.75
N ASN A 50 4.87 4.50 23.57
CA ASN A 50 5.86 3.45 23.88
C ASN A 50 5.73 2.20 23.01
N TRP A 51 5.07 2.29 21.84
CA TRP A 51 4.96 1.18 20.92
C TRP A 51 5.33 1.58 19.48
N PRO A 52 6.39 1.00 18.90
CA PRO A 52 7.38 0.09 19.54
C PRO A 52 8.21 0.81 20.63
N GLU A 53 8.58 0.08 21.68
CA GLU A 53 9.46 0.60 22.73
C GLU A 53 10.80 1.06 22.16
N HIS A 54 11.34 2.13 22.69
CA HIS A 54 12.64 2.70 22.32
C HIS A 54 12.70 3.14 20.84
N ARG A 55 11.58 3.59 20.29
CA ARG A 55 11.49 4.14 18.93
C ARG A 55 10.74 5.47 18.92
N ALA A 56 11.20 6.40 18.10
CA ALA A 56 10.50 7.65 17.85
C ALA A 56 10.61 8.05 16.38
N ASN A 57 9.67 8.88 15.94
CA ASN A 57 9.60 9.46 14.61
C ASN A 57 9.69 10.98 14.73
N PHE A 58 10.44 11.61 13.85
CA PHE A 58 10.70 13.04 13.81
C PHE A 58 10.32 13.60 12.45
N TYR A 59 9.53 14.67 12.44
CA TYR A 59 9.09 15.31 11.19
C TYR A 59 9.22 16.83 11.30
N ILE A 60 9.57 17.45 10.16
CA ILE A 60 9.30 18.88 9.95
C ILE A 60 8.38 19.00 8.72
N ALA A 61 7.25 19.66 8.92
CA ALA A 61 6.26 19.93 7.88
C ALA A 61 6.31 21.41 7.50
N GLN A 62 6.33 21.68 6.19
CA GLN A 62 6.24 23.01 5.60
C GLN A 62 4.85 23.18 4.98
N LYS A 63 4.15 24.28 5.27
CA LYS A 63 2.93 24.70 4.54
C LYS A 63 3.25 25.31 3.18
N VAL A 64 4.23 24.73 2.51
CA VAL A 64 4.84 25.24 1.26
C VAL A 64 5.12 24.10 0.32
N GLY A 65 4.76 24.27 -0.94
CA GLY A 65 5.02 23.31 -2.01
C GLY A 65 5.17 24.01 -3.36
N SER A 66 4.89 23.31 -4.45
CA SER A 66 5.06 23.85 -5.81
C SER A 66 4.11 25.00 -6.16
N ILE A 67 2.98 25.15 -5.46
CA ILE A 67 2.01 26.25 -5.71
C ILE A 67 2.61 27.64 -5.42
N GLN A 68 3.62 27.71 -4.54
CA GLN A 68 4.32 28.93 -4.19
C GLN A 68 5.38 29.36 -5.22
N GLU A 69 5.70 28.50 -6.19
CA GLU A 69 6.71 28.80 -7.21
C GLU A 69 6.28 29.91 -8.17
N GLU A 70 7.26 30.71 -8.60
CA GLU A 70 7.12 31.62 -9.74
C GLU A 70 7.33 30.83 -11.05
N GLU A 71 7.08 31.44 -12.24
CA GLU A 71 7.24 30.73 -13.52
C GLU A 71 8.68 30.24 -13.76
N SER A 72 9.69 31.01 -13.34
CA SER A 72 11.11 30.62 -13.45
C SER A 72 11.53 29.59 -12.39
N GLN A 73 10.65 29.25 -11.44
CA GLN A 73 10.94 28.37 -10.31
C GLN A 73 10.22 27.02 -10.40
N ARG A 74 9.54 26.72 -11.52
CA ARG A 74 8.72 25.49 -11.64
C ARG A 74 9.57 24.22 -11.51
N GLY A 75 9.43 23.55 -10.36
CA GLY A 75 10.19 22.37 -9.94
C GLY A 75 11.19 22.64 -8.79
N LEU A 76 11.36 23.91 -8.36
CA LEU A 76 12.34 24.24 -7.33
C LEU A 76 11.88 23.83 -5.91
N ALA A 77 10.59 23.72 -5.65
CA ALA A 77 10.10 23.17 -4.39
C ALA A 77 10.58 21.70 -4.18
N HIS A 78 10.44 20.89 -5.22
CA HIS A 78 10.90 19.50 -5.23
C HIS A 78 12.44 19.41 -5.27
N PHE A 79 13.09 20.27 -6.06
CA PHE A 79 14.54 20.35 -6.08
C PHE A 79 15.13 20.69 -4.70
N LEU A 80 14.50 21.61 -3.97
CA LEU A 80 14.90 21.98 -2.61
C LEU A 80 14.76 20.81 -1.63
N GLU A 81 13.73 19.99 -1.80
CA GLU A 81 13.56 18.76 -1.02
C GLU A 81 14.79 17.85 -1.15
N HIS A 82 15.26 17.59 -2.38
CA HIS A 82 16.47 16.80 -2.64
C HIS A 82 17.71 17.42 -2.01
N MET A 83 17.86 18.73 -2.13
CA MET A 83 19.00 19.45 -1.55
C MET A 83 19.06 19.39 -0.02
N ALA A 84 17.98 19.08 0.66
CA ALA A 84 17.97 18.87 2.10
C ALA A 84 18.84 17.69 2.58
N PHE A 85 19.16 16.77 1.66
CA PHE A 85 20.04 15.61 1.92
C PHE A 85 21.50 15.85 1.45
N ASN A 86 21.77 16.96 0.73
CA ASN A 86 23.03 17.25 0.06
C ASN A 86 23.84 18.36 0.78
N GLY A 87 23.69 18.46 2.09
CA GLY A 87 24.49 19.33 2.96
C GLY A 87 23.73 20.42 3.67
N SER A 88 24.13 20.62 4.92
CA SER A 88 23.57 21.63 5.83
C SER A 88 24.65 22.23 6.73
N ASP A 89 24.28 23.16 7.60
CA ASP A 89 25.19 23.81 8.55
C ASP A 89 26.00 22.80 9.39
N ASN A 90 25.33 21.78 9.93
CA ASN A 90 25.93 20.79 10.82
C ASN A 90 26.30 19.47 10.13
N PHE A 91 25.73 19.18 8.98
CA PHE A 91 25.97 17.92 8.22
C PHE A 91 26.39 18.25 6.80
N LYS A 92 27.69 18.29 6.54
CA LYS A 92 28.24 18.63 5.22
C LYS A 92 28.12 17.48 4.23
N GLY A 93 27.74 17.74 2.97
CA GLY A 93 27.57 16.74 1.94
C GLY A 93 26.64 15.61 2.40
N ASN A 94 27.05 14.36 2.26
CA ASN A 94 26.27 13.17 2.64
C ASN A 94 26.31 12.79 4.13
N ASN A 95 26.94 13.60 4.98
CA ASN A 95 27.17 13.23 6.38
C ASN A 95 25.86 12.99 7.15
N LEU A 96 24.75 13.62 6.75
CA LEU A 96 23.43 13.38 7.34
C LEU A 96 22.99 11.93 7.08
N ILE A 97 23.06 11.47 5.85
CA ILE A 97 22.69 10.09 5.45
C ILE A 97 23.60 9.09 6.16
N GLU A 98 24.92 9.36 6.18
CA GLU A 98 25.90 8.50 6.80
C GLU A 98 25.69 8.41 8.34
N TRP A 99 25.35 9.52 8.99
CA TRP A 99 24.99 9.52 10.41
C TRP A 99 23.73 8.68 10.66
N CYS A 100 22.67 8.84 9.87
CA CYS A 100 21.43 8.06 9.99
C CYS A 100 21.72 6.56 9.84
N ARG A 101 22.49 6.17 8.83
CA ARG A 101 22.93 4.78 8.62
C ARG A 101 23.70 4.21 9.80
N SER A 102 24.57 5.05 10.46
CA SER A 102 25.31 4.64 11.66
C SER A 102 24.40 4.35 12.88
N LYS A 103 23.13 4.74 12.80
CA LYS A 103 22.08 4.49 13.82
C LYS A 103 21.09 3.40 13.36
N GLY A 104 21.36 2.72 12.26
CA GLY A 104 20.45 1.75 11.66
C GLY A 104 19.18 2.37 11.05
N ILE A 105 19.24 3.65 10.69
CA ILE A 105 18.17 4.40 10.01
C ILE A 105 18.42 4.33 8.51
N GLU A 106 17.53 3.73 7.74
CA GLU A 106 17.71 3.46 6.32
C GLU A 106 17.24 4.65 5.47
N PHE A 107 18.08 5.06 4.50
CA PHE A 107 17.70 6.08 3.52
C PHE A 107 16.69 5.53 2.52
N GLY A 108 15.59 6.24 2.30
CA GLY A 108 14.46 5.83 1.48
C GLY A 108 13.40 5.00 2.22
N GLY A 109 13.79 4.32 3.30
CA GLY A 109 12.87 3.59 4.19
C GLY A 109 12.46 4.40 5.41
N ASP A 110 13.42 4.68 6.30
CA ASP A 110 13.22 5.41 7.55
C ASP A 110 13.48 6.94 7.39
N LEU A 111 14.48 7.31 6.58
CA LEU A 111 14.84 8.70 6.26
C LEU A 111 14.29 9.04 4.87
N ASN A 112 13.34 9.97 4.78
CA ASN A 112 12.68 10.32 3.54
C ASN A 112 12.13 11.75 3.55
N ALA A 113 11.61 12.20 2.41
CA ALA A 113 10.84 13.44 2.28
C ALA A 113 9.84 13.32 1.13
N TYR A 114 8.91 14.25 1.03
CA TYR A 114 8.08 14.41 -0.15
C TYR A 114 7.64 15.86 -0.34
N THR A 115 7.48 16.24 -1.57
CA THR A 115 6.90 17.53 -2.00
C THR A 115 5.58 17.30 -2.69
N SER A 116 4.55 18.00 -2.22
CA SER A 116 3.25 18.11 -2.86
C SER A 116 3.05 19.52 -3.44
N ILE A 117 1.86 19.78 -3.93
CA ILE A 117 1.55 21.11 -4.51
C ILE A 117 1.60 22.20 -3.43
N ASP A 118 1.16 21.90 -2.21
CA ASP A 118 0.97 22.89 -1.14
C ASP A 118 1.69 22.56 0.18
N GLN A 119 2.50 21.53 0.17
CA GLN A 119 3.26 21.10 1.35
C GLN A 119 4.54 20.38 0.98
N THR A 120 5.54 20.45 1.88
CA THR A 120 6.76 19.64 1.85
C THR A 120 7.01 19.08 3.25
N VAL A 121 7.30 17.80 3.35
CA VAL A 121 7.51 17.13 4.64
C VAL A 121 8.78 16.32 4.59
N TYR A 122 9.60 16.44 5.64
CA TYR A 122 10.82 15.65 5.84
C TYR A 122 10.64 14.80 7.08
N ASN A 123 11.13 13.57 7.04
CA ASN A 123 10.97 12.63 8.15
C ASN A 123 12.20 11.78 8.44
N ILE A 124 12.35 11.46 9.73
CA ILE A 124 13.27 10.45 10.24
C ILE A 124 12.42 9.50 11.09
N ASP A 125 12.11 8.35 10.54
CA ASP A 125 11.25 7.37 11.19
C ASP A 125 12.05 6.31 11.95
N ASN A 126 11.38 5.64 12.88
CA ASN A 126 11.90 4.46 13.55
C ASN A 126 13.27 4.65 14.24
N VAL A 127 13.51 5.85 14.75
CA VAL A 127 14.76 6.27 15.40
C VAL A 127 14.96 5.56 16.74
N PRO A 128 16.14 4.94 17.03
CA PRO A 128 16.44 4.39 18.34
C PRO A 128 16.55 5.48 19.41
N THR A 129 15.77 5.39 20.51
CA THR A 129 15.71 6.43 21.57
C THR A 129 16.48 6.10 22.86
N LYS A 130 17.15 4.95 22.94
CA LYS A 130 17.91 4.56 24.13
C LYS A 130 19.03 5.55 24.50
N GLN A 131 19.60 6.20 23.49
CA GLN A 131 20.64 7.21 23.68
C GLN A 131 20.03 8.60 23.46
N PRO A 132 19.98 9.48 24.50
CA PRO A 132 19.44 10.82 24.36
C PRO A 132 20.10 11.66 23.26
N SER A 133 21.42 11.48 23.03
CA SER A 133 22.15 12.17 21.95
C SER A 133 21.63 11.86 20.54
N THR A 134 21.00 10.70 20.32
CA THR A 134 20.37 10.37 19.02
C THR A 134 19.15 11.27 18.79
N ILE A 135 18.34 11.49 19.83
CA ILE A 135 17.19 12.40 19.79
C ILE A 135 17.65 13.83 19.48
N ASP A 136 18.71 14.30 20.18
CA ASP A 136 19.28 15.65 19.99
C ASP A 136 19.77 15.85 18.56
N SER A 137 20.45 14.85 18.00
CA SER A 137 20.91 14.90 16.61
C SER A 137 19.74 14.93 15.61
N CYS A 138 18.67 14.15 15.83
CA CYS A 138 17.48 14.22 14.98
C CYS A 138 16.84 15.61 15.04
N LEU A 139 16.69 16.21 16.21
CA LEU A 139 16.17 17.57 16.33
C LEU A 139 17.09 18.61 15.69
N LEU A 140 18.42 18.41 15.73
CA LEU A 140 19.40 19.26 15.02
C LEU A 140 19.26 19.12 13.50
N ILE A 141 19.01 17.90 12.98
CA ILE A 141 18.72 17.69 11.55
C ILE A 141 17.44 18.46 11.16
N LEU A 142 16.36 18.35 11.95
CA LEU A 142 15.14 19.12 11.67
C LEU A 142 15.40 20.63 11.67
N ARG A 143 16.26 21.12 12.57
CA ARG A 143 16.66 22.54 12.61
C ARG A 143 17.41 22.93 11.34
N ASP A 144 18.32 22.08 10.87
CA ASP A 144 19.08 22.36 9.64
C ASP A 144 18.16 22.35 8.41
N TRP A 145 17.20 21.43 8.34
CA TRP A 145 16.17 21.44 7.30
C TRP A 145 15.29 22.70 7.34
N SER A 146 15.06 23.23 8.55
CA SER A 146 14.27 24.46 8.73
C SER A 146 14.93 25.70 8.14
N CYS A 147 16.25 25.89 8.35
CA CYS A 147 16.91 27.16 8.01
C CYS A 147 18.43 27.05 7.74
N GLY A 148 18.99 25.85 7.66
CA GLY A 148 20.44 25.64 7.60
C GLY A 148 20.93 24.87 6.35
N LEU A 149 20.17 24.85 5.23
CA LEU A 149 20.62 24.18 4.01
C LEU A 149 21.77 24.93 3.33
N SER A 150 22.80 24.20 2.88
CA SER A 150 23.99 24.78 2.27
C SER A 150 23.79 25.23 0.82
N LEU A 151 22.99 24.49 0.04
CA LEU A 151 22.67 24.74 -1.34
C LEU A 151 23.90 25.04 -2.22
N GLU A 152 24.94 24.19 -2.08
CA GLU A 152 26.21 24.34 -2.81
C GLU A 152 26.00 24.10 -4.30
N GLN A 153 26.68 24.93 -5.17
CA GLN A 153 26.51 24.86 -6.62
C GLN A 153 26.85 23.48 -7.20
N ASP A 154 27.97 22.88 -6.74
CA ASP A 154 28.42 21.57 -7.22
C ASP A 154 27.41 20.45 -6.90
N GLU A 155 26.74 20.53 -5.74
CA GLU A 155 25.68 19.57 -5.38
C GLU A 155 24.40 19.79 -6.17
N ILE A 156 24.02 21.06 -6.42
CA ILE A 156 22.91 21.40 -7.32
C ILE A 156 23.14 20.80 -8.71
N ASP A 157 24.33 20.96 -9.28
CA ASP A 157 24.62 20.49 -10.63
C ASP A 157 24.58 18.96 -10.76
N LYS A 158 25.01 18.25 -9.71
CA LYS A 158 24.88 16.77 -9.62
C LYS A 158 23.40 16.36 -9.53
N GLU A 159 22.62 17.05 -8.70
CA GLU A 159 21.23 16.68 -8.41
C GLU A 159 20.28 16.89 -9.60
N ARG A 160 20.59 17.80 -10.54
CA ARG A 160 19.82 17.95 -11.80
C ARG A 160 19.67 16.62 -12.53
N GLY A 161 20.73 15.85 -12.62
CA GLY A 161 20.71 14.53 -13.25
C GLY A 161 19.85 13.52 -12.51
N VAL A 162 19.79 13.59 -11.18
CA VAL A 162 18.98 12.72 -10.32
C VAL A 162 17.49 13.04 -10.49
N ILE A 163 17.11 14.33 -10.50
CA ILE A 163 15.73 14.79 -10.76
C ILE A 163 15.27 14.34 -12.16
N HIS A 164 16.13 14.41 -13.17
CA HIS A 164 15.79 13.90 -14.50
C HIS A 164 15.46 12.42 -14.51
N GLU A 165 16.24 11.61 -13.79
CA GLU A 165 15.98 10.17 -13.71
C GLU A 165 14.70 9.89 -12.93
N GLU A 166 14.41 10.63 -11.88
CA GLU A 166 13.14 10.51 -11.19
C GLU A 166 11.96 10.85 -12.10
N TRP A 167 12.01 11.98 -12.82
CA TRP A 167 11.00 12.33 -13.81
C TRP A 167 10.80 11.22 -14.84
N ARG A 168 11.89 10.65 -15.37
CA ARG A 168 11.85 9.57 -16.35
C ARG A 168 11.20 8.30 -15.78
N LEU A 169 11.53 7.94 -14.54
CA LEU A 169 10.99 6.74 -13.89
C LEU A 169 9.52 6.89 -13.53
N ARG A 170 9.12 8.07 -13.04
CA ARG A 170 7.75 8.34 -12.60
C ARG A 170 6.80 8.67 -13.75
N THR A 171 7.32 9.04 -14.93
CA THR A 171 6.50 9.33 -16.10
C THR A 171 5.83 8.06 -16.62
N SER A 172 4.51 8.01 -16.51
CA SER A 172 3.62 6.95 -16.98
C SER A 172 2.61 7.52 -17.99
N ALA A 173 1.91 6.66 -18.72
CA ALA A 173 0.83 7.07 -19.61
C ALA A 173 -0.22 7.94 -18.91
N ASN A 174 -0.59 7.56 -17.68
CA ASN A 174 -1.57 8.33 -16.89
C ASN A 174 -1.03 9.70 -16.48
N SER A 175 0.21 9.78 -15.98
CA SER A 175 0.81 11.07 -15.59
C SER A 175 0.99 11.99 -16.78
N ARG A 176 1.43 11.49 -17.94
CA ARG A 176 1.55 12.29 -19.17
C ARG A 176 0.20 12.89 -19.60
N MET A 177 -0.88 12.08 -19.59
CA MET A 177 -2.22 12.57 -19.94
C MET A 177 -2.75 13.56 -18.90
N LEU A 178 -2.55 13.30 -17.62
CA LEU A 178 -2.98 14.22 -16.56
C LEU A 178 -2.26 15.57 -16.68
N GLU A 179 -0.93 15.57 -16.69
CA GLU A 179 -0.12 16.79 -16.70
C GLU A 179 -0.46 17.72 -17.88
N ARG A 180 -0.57 17.16 -19.11
CA ARG A 180 -0.89 17.99 -20.29
C ARG A 180 -2.32 18.55 -20.30
N ASN A 181 -3.23 17.96 -19.46
CA ASN A 181 -4.61 18.44 -19.35
C ASN A 181 -4.88 19.27 -18.08
N LEU A 182 -3.95 19.37 -17.13
CA LEU A 182 -4.11 20.20 -15.94
C LEU A 182 -4.54 21.64 -16.21
N PRO A 183 -3.99 22.34 -17.24
CA PRO A 183 -4.44 23.71 -17.56
C PRO A 183 -5.91 23.80 -17.97
N LYS A 184 -6.48 22.72 -18.51
CA LYS A 184 -7.92 22.65 -18.86
C LYS A 184 -8.79 22.28 -17.67
N LEU A 185 -8.25 21.42 -16.77
CA LEU A 185 -8.92 20.98 -15.54
C LEU A 185 -8.98 22.12 -14.50
N TYR A 186 -7.97 23.00 -14.51
CA TYR A 186 -7.85 24.15 -13.60
C TYR A 186 -7.74 25.49 -14.34
N PRO A 187 -8.74 25.87 -15.13
CA PRO A 187 -8.66 27.08 -15.93
C PRO A 187 -8.55 28.31 -15.01
N GLY A 188 -7.50 29.13 -15.22
CA GLY A 188 -7.26 30.35 -14.45
C GLY A 188 -6.70 30.12 -13.03
N SER A 189 -6.31 28.91 -12.66
CA SER A 189 -5.68 28.59 -11.37
C SER A 189 -4.26 28.08 -11.54
N LYS A 190 -3.38 28.40 -10.59
CA LYS A 190 -2.01 27.89 -10.55
C LYS A 190 -1.93 26.36 -10.44
N TYR A 191 -2.95 25.69 -9.90
CA TYR A 191 -3.02 24.22 -9.88
C TYR A 191 -2.82 23.59 -11.27
N GLY A 192 -3.25 24.27 -12.32
CA GLY A 192 -3.03 23.82 -13.70
C GLY A 192 -1.58 23.88 -14.19
N LEU A 193 -0.68 24.55 -13.45
CA LEU A 193 0.67 24.86 -13.91
C LEU A 193 1.78 24.47 -12.91
N ARG A 194 1.44 24.01 -11.70
CA ARG A 194 2.40 23.81 -10.61
C ARG A 194 2.48 22.34 -10.17
N PHE A 195 2.62 21.43 -11.14
CA PHE A 195 2.89 20.04 -10.81
C PHE A 195 4.28 19.91 -10.17
N PRO A 196 4.47 19.18 -9.06
CA PRO A 196 5.67 19.27 -8.20
C PRO A 196 6.99 18.97 -8.90
N ILE A 197 7.01 17.97 -9.83
CA ILE A 197 8.23 17.64 -10.57
C ILE A 197 8.72 18.81 -11.47
N GLY A 198 7.83 19.74 -11.78
CA GLY A 198 8.12 20.97 -12.52
C GLY A 198 8.44 20.76 -13.99
N LEU A 199 9.18 21.71 -14.54
CA LEU A 199 9.62 21.69 -15.94
C LEU A 199 11.10 21.36 -16.01
N MET A 200 11.46 20.33 -16.77
CA MET A 200 12.87 19.94 -16.95
C MET A 200 13.69 21.08 -17.54
N SER A 201 13.12 21.91 -18.42
CA SER A 201 13.78 23.12 -18.93
C SER A 201 14.13 24.16 -17.85
N VAL A 202 13.38 24.22 -16.76
CA VAL A 202 13.71 25.03 -15.58
C VAL A 202 14.75 24.32 -14.74
N VAL A 203 14.54 23.04 -14.42
CA VAL A 203 15.47 22.20 -13.64
C VAL A 203 16.88 22.24 -14.21
N ASP A 204 17.03 22.23 -15.54
CA ASP A 204 18.35 22.28 -16.20
C ASP A 204 19.05 23.63 -16.12
N ASN A 205 18.28 24.72 -16.07
CA ASN A 205 18.80 26.05 -16.36
C ASN A 205 18.67 27.07 -15.22
N PHE A 206 17.93 26.74 -14.12
CA PHE A 206 17.80 27.69 -13.02
C PHE A 206 19.15 28.03 -12.39
N LYS A 207 19.28 29.27 -11.90
CA LYS A 207 20.48 29.72 -11.19
C LYS A 207 20.34 29.44 -9.71
N ARG A 208 21.46 29.08 -9.04
CA ARG A 208 21.46 28.83 -7.59
C ARG A 208 20.69 29.89 -6.80
N GLN A 209 20.79 31.16 -7.18
CA GLN A 209 20.12 32.25 -6.47
C GLN A 209 18.59 32.09 -6.49
N GLU A 210 17.99 31.57 -7.56
CA GLU A 210 16.53 31.33 -7.63
C GLU A 210 16.07 30.30 -6.61
N LEU A 211 16.86 29.25 -6.38
CA LEU A 211 16.61 28.25 -5.35
C LEU A 211 16.80 28.83 -3.93
N VAL A 212 17.88 29.61 -3.73
CA VAL A 212 18.15 30.32 -2.47
C VAL A 212 17.03 31.30 -2.14
N ASP A 213 16.54 32.05 -3.14
CA ASP A 213 15.44 33.02 -2.99
C ASP A 213 14.12 32.30 -2.60
N TYR A 214 13.83 31.16 -3.25
CA TYR A 214 12.68 30.32 -2.88
C TYR A 214 12.80 29.83 -1.43
N TYR A 215 13.97 29.27 -1.04
CA TYR A 215 14.22 28.79 0.29
C TYR A 215 14.02 29.86 1.37
N HIS A 216 14.70 31.01 1.27
CA HIS A 216 14.60 32.07 2.25
C HIS A 216 13.25 32.80 2.27
N LYS A 217 12.52 32.80 1.14
CA LYS A 217 11.18 33.38 1.06
C LYS A 217 10.15 32.54 1.83
N TRP A 218 10.26 31.20 1.77
CA TRP A 218 9.19 30.31 2.20
C TRP A 218 9.51 29.46 3.43
N TYR A 219 10.79 29.07 3.64
CA TYR A 219 11.22 28.24 4.76
C TYR A 219 11.54 29.11 5.98
N HIS A 220 10.53 29.38 6.77
CA HIS A 220 10.65 30.15 8.03
C HIS A 220 9.61 29.70 9.05
N PRO A 221 9.81 30.00 10.36
CA PRO A 221 9.00 29.48 11.47
C PRO A 221 7.49 29.59 11.33
N LEU A 222 6.97 30.64 10.66
CA LEU A 222 5.52 30.84 10.51
C LEU A 222 4.85 29.74 9.66
N ASN A 223 5.60 29.10 8.76
CA ASN A 223 5.12 28.08 7.85
C ASN A 223 5.47 26.65 8.30
N GLN A 224 6.16 26.51 9.45
CA GLN A 224 6.77 25.24 9.87
C GLN A 224 6.09 24.62 11.08
N GLY A 225 5.99 23.29 11.08
CA GLY A 225 5.56 22.47 12.20
C GLY A 225 6.54 21.35 12.50
N ILE A 226 6.95 21.22 13.75
CA ILE A 226 7.77 20.11 14.24
C ILE A 226 6.85 19.07 14.87
N ILE A 227 7.00 17.80 14.47
CA ILE A 227 6.22 16.70 15.02
C ILE A 227 7.17 15.63 15.54
N VAL A 228 7.04 15.25 16.80
CA VAL A 228 7.77 14.14 17.41
C VAL A 228 6.78 13.17 18.04
N VAL A 229 6.85 11.92 17.64
CA VAL A 229 5.98 10.85 18.15
C VAL A 229 6.83 9.65 18.55
N GLY A 230 6.75 9.20 19.81
CA GLY A 230 7.42 7.97 20.20
C GLY A 230 7.79 7.90 21.68
N ASP A 231 8.68 6.96 21.98
CA ASP A 231 9.19 6.70 23.33
C ASP A 231 10.28 7.71 23.68
N VAL A 232 9.84 8.91 24.05
CA VAL A 232 10.68 10.09 24.36
C VAL A 232 10.24 10.78 25.65
N ASP A 233 11.18 11.44 26.31
CA ASP A 233 10.86 12.39 27.38
C ASP A 233 10.31 13.68 26.76
N VAL A 234 9.01 13.91 26.94
CA VAL A 234 8.27 15.03 26.34
C VAL A 234 8.80 16.39 26.79
N ASP A 235 9.12 16.54 28.08
CA ASP A 235 9.57 17.81 28.63
C ASP A 235 10.99 18.16 28.13
N ARG A 236 11.86 17.13 28.02
CA ARG A 236 13.20 17.28 27.45
C ARG A 236 13.16 17.65 25.97
N VAL A 237 12.33 16.95 25.17
CA VAL A 237 12.17 17.24 23.74
C VAL A 237 11.60 18.65 23.53
N GLU A 238 10.63 19.07 24.34
CA GLU A 238 10.08 20.42 24.28
C GLU A 238 11.15 21.50 24.60
N ALA A 239 11.95 21.27 25.63
CA ALA A 239 13.04 22.17 25.97
C ALA A 239 14.08 22.28 24.84
N GLU A 240 14.42 21.18 24.22
CA GLU A 240 15.38 21.14 23.10
C GLU A 240 14.81 21.81 21.84
N ILE A 241 13.53 21.61 21.52
CA ILE A 241 12.86 22.36 20.44
C ILE A 241 12.93 23.87 20.72
N LYS A 242 12.59 24.32 21.92
CA LYS A 242 12.68 25.74 22.30
C LYS A 242 14.10 26.30 22.15
N ARG A 243 15.10 25.53 22.55
CA ARG A 243 16.51 25.90 22.45
C ARG A 243 16.99 26.01 20.98
N LEU A 244 16.66 25.02 20.12
CA LEU A 244 17.16 24.94 18.74
C LEU A 244 16.42 25.88 17.79
N PHE A 245 15.10 25.98 17.90
CA PHE A 245 14.26 26.69 16.96
C PHE A 245 13.85 28.10 17.41
N GLY A 246 13.93 28.42 18.73
CA GLY A 246 13.48 29.70 19.25
C GLY A 246 14.25 30.90 18.72
N SER A 247 15.52 30.71 18.32
CA SER A 247 16.38 31.79 17.80
C SER A 247 16.27 32.00 16.28
N ILE A 248 15.52 31.14 15.58
CA ILE A 248 15.36 31.26 14.13
C ILE A 248 14.58 32.53 13.79
N LYS A 249 15.15 33.36 12.92
CA LYS A 249 14.56 34.61 12.52
C LYS A 249 13.46 34.44 11.49
N VAL A 250 12.40 35.24 11.64
CA VAL A 250 11.37 35.40 10.61
C VAL A 250 11.78 36.53 9.68
N PRO A 251 11.54 36.42 8.34
CA PRO A 251 11.76 37.55 7.41
C PRO A 251 11.02 38.82 7.89
N GLN A 252 11.56 40.00 7.59
CA GLN A 252 10.95 41.26 8.01
C GLN A 252 9.52 41.45 7.49
N ASN A 253 9.23 40.99 6.26
CA ASN A 253 7.91 41.07 5.64
C ASN A 253 7.57 39.69 5.06
N PRO A 254 7.19 38.72 5.91
CA PRO A 254 6.93 37.38 5.43
C PRO A 254 5.70 37.37 4.51
N MET A 255 5.84 36.69 3.38
CA MET A 255 4.71 36.50 2.48
C MET A 255 3.70 35.54 3.14
N PRO A 256 2.41 35.91 3.19
CA PRO A 256 1.41 34.99 3.74
C PRO A 256 1.20 33.80 2.80
N ILE A 257 0.92 32.63 3.37
CA ILE A 257 0.36 31.51 2.61
C ILE A 257 -1.09 31.86 2.28
N VAL A 258 -1.42 31.84 1.00
CA VAL A 258 -2.78 32.07 0.49
C VAL A 258 -3.18 30.83 -0.29
N ASP A 259 -4.33 30.25 0.07
CA ASP A 259 -4.88 29.12 -0.65
C ASP A 259 -5.31 29.54 -2.06
N GLU A 260 -4.80 28.84 -3.04
CA GLU A 260 -5.09 29.10 -4.45
C GLU A 260 -6.52 28.69 -4.77
N LYS A 261 -7.27 29.58 -5.43
CA LYS A 261 -8.66 29.32 -5.76
C LYS A 261 -8.79 28.49 -7.03
N VAL A 262 -9.75 27.58 -7.02
CA VAL A 262 -10.22 26.86 -8.21
C VAL A 262 -11.58 27.43 -8.61
N PRO A 263 -11.70 28.07 -9.78
CA PRO A 263 -12.96 28.66 -10.23
C PRO A 263 -14.04 27.60 -10.49
N ASP A 264 -15.30 28.00 -10.29
CA ASP A 264 -16.44 27.26 -10.83
C ASP A 264 -16.47 27.31 -12.36
N ASN A 265 -17.14 26.34 -12.97
CA ASN A 265 -17.41 26.37 -14.42
C ASN A 265 -18.92 26.27 -14.69
N ASP A 266 -19.43 27.20 -15.50
CA ASP A 266 -20.85 27.19 -15.90
C ASP A 266 -21.12 26.17 -17.02
N LYS A 267 -20.11 25.84 -17.81
CA LYS A 267 -20.16 24.84 -18.90
C LYS A 267 -19.33 23.63 -18.51
N PRO A 268 -19.72 22.42 -18.92
CA PRO A 268 -18.94 21.22 -18.66
C PRO A 268 -17.51 21.34 -19.19
N ILE A 269 -16.56 20.84 -18.44
CA ILE A 269 -15.18 20.58 -18.92
C ILE A 269 -15.14 19.13 -19.36
N VAL A 270 -14.96 18.86 -20.66
CA VAL A 270 -14.85 17.49 -21.18
C VAL A 270 -13.47 17.32 -21.81
N ILE A 271 -12.74 16.33 -21.29
CA ILE A 271 -11.39 15.99 -21.77
C ILE A 271 -11.40 14.55 -22.25
N ILE A 272 -11.03 14.36 -23.51
CA ILE A 272 -10.83 13.03 -24.11
C ILE A 272 -9.39 12.99 -24.58
N ASP A 273 -8.59 12.13 -23.95
CA ASP A 273 -7.17 12.02 -24.24
C ASP A 273 -6.74 10.56 -24.40
N LYS A 274 -5.55 10.35 -24.96
CA LYS A 274 -5.05 9.01 -25.29
C LYS A 274 -3.53 8.95 -25.24
N ASP A 275 -3.03 7.76 -24.90
CA ASP A 275 -1.60 7.49 -24.87
C ASP A 275 -1.33 6.05 -25.34
N LYS A 276 -0.21 5.82 -26.04
CA LYS A 276 0.12 4.51 -26.63
C LYS A 276 0.42 3.44 -25.60
N GLU A 277 0.92 3.83 -24.41
CA GLU A 277 1.24 2.91 -23.33
C GLU A 277 0.06 2.72 -22.35
N PHE A 278 -1.03 3.49 -22.49
CA PHE A 278 -2.21 3.31 -21.66
C PHE A 278 -2.95 2.04 -22.07
N ARG A 279 -3.26 1.15 -21.12
CA ARG A 279 -3.70 -0.22 -21.43
C ARG A 279 -5.20 -0.38 -21.59
N SER A 280 -6.00 0.53 -21.01
CA SER A 280 -7.47 0.43 -20.94
C SER A 280 -8.12 1.76 -21.26
N SER A 281 -9.41 1.87 -21.05
CA SER A 281 -10.13 3.16 -20.98
C SER A 281 -10.63 3.39 -19.58
N VAL A 282 -10.62 4.65 -19.14
CA VAL A 282 -11.19 5.10 -17.87
C VAL A 282 -12.00 6.36 -18.11
N ILE A 283 -13.13 6.47 -17.43
CA ILE A 283 -13.96 7.67 -17.44
C ILE A 283 -14.10 8.13 -15.99
N GLU A 284 -13.85 9.41 -15.74
CA GLU A 284 -14.13 10.06 -14.45
C GLU A 284 -15.15 11.17 -14.68
N LEU A 285 -16.25 11.13 -13.94
CA LEU A 285 -17.23 12.21 -13.91
C LEU A 285 -17.14 12.86 -12.54
N MET A 286 -16.75 14.13 -12.52
CA MET A 286 -16.60 14.91 -11.31
C MET A 286 -17.61 16.07 -11.29
N ILE A 287 -18.16 16.36 -10.11
CA ILE A 287 -19.02 17.53 -9.87
C ILE A 287 -18.39 18.32 -8.73
N LYS A 288 -17.74 19.44 -9.07
CA LYS A 288 -17.05 20.29 -8.10
C LYS A 288 -18.00 20.99 -7.14
N HIS A 289 -17.60 21.12 -5.90
CA HIS A 289 -18.26 21.93 -4.88
C HIS A 289 -17.25 22.52 -3.89
N ASP A 290 -17.71 23.44 -3.05
CA ASP A 290 -16.83 24.04 -2.03
C ASP A 290 -16.48 23.03 -0.94
N VAL A 291 -15.23 23.11 -0.45
CA VAL A 291 -14.74 22.32 0.68
C VAL A 291 -15.54 22.59 1.96
N PHE A 292 -15.51 21.66 2.88
CA PHE A 292 -16.10 21.88 4.22
C PHE A 292 -15.35 23.03 4.92
N PRO A 293 -16.05 24.04 5.48
CA PRO A 293 -15.41 25.22 6.06
C PRO A 293 -14.44 24.86 7.19
N ASP A 294 -13.18 25.30 7.11
CA ASP A 294 -12.14 25.03 8.10
C ASP A 294 -12.52 25.44 9.52
N SER A 295 -13.29 26.54 9.66
CA SER A 295 -13.78 27.01 10.95
C SER A 295 -14.74 26.03 11.65
N MET A 296 -15.30 25.08 10.92
CA MET A 296 -16.23 24.08 11.43
C MET A 296 -15.62 22.69 11.59
N LYS A 297 -14.39 22.45 11.08
CA LYS A 297 -13.75 21.13 11.13
C LYS A 297 -13.50 20.64 12.57
N GLN A 298 -13.21 21.57 13.51
CA GLN A 298 -12.96 21.24 14.92
C GLN A 298 -14.26 21.01 15.71
N SER A 299 -15.21 20.27 15.15
CA SER A 299 -16.52 20.01 15.76
C SER A 299 -16.93 18.54 15.65
N VAL A 300 -17.80 18.10 16.56
CA VAL A 300 -18.45 16.76 16.45
C VAL A 300 -19.24 16.66 15.15
N ASP A 301 -19.80 17.76 14.67
CA ASP A 301 -20.57 17.82 13.43
C ASP A 301 -19.74 17.39 12.21
N TYR A 302 -18.47 17.78 12.15
CA TYR A 302 -17.55 17.33 11.10
C TYR A 302 -17.25 15.82 11.18
N MET A 303 -17.09 15.27 12.39
CA MET A 303 -16.93 13.82 12.55
C MET A 303 -18.19 13.06 12.10
N VAL A 304 -19.38 13.59 12.41
CA VAL A 304 -20.67 13.04 11.97
C VAL A 304 -20.79 13.14 10.45
N TRP A 305 -20.46 14.28 9.87
CA TRP A 305 -20.46 14.47 8.42
C TRP A 305 -19.58 13.43 7.69
N ASN A 306 -18.36 13.21 8.17
CA ASN A 306 -17.46 12.20 7.60
C ASN A 306 -18.03 10.78 7.68
N TYR A 307 -18.71 10.44 8.78
CA TYR A 307 -19.43 9.17 8.90
C TYR A 307 -20.59 9.07 7.90
N VAL A 308 -21.39 10.11 7.78
CA VAL A 308 -22.56 10.16 6.89
C VAL A 308 -22.13 10.01 5.42
N LYS A 309 -21.06 10.70 5.00
CA LYS A 309 -20.46 10.51 3.67
C LYS A 309 -19.97 9.07 3.48
N SER A 310 -19.18 8.55 4.42
CA SER A 310 -18.68 7.18 4.36
C SER A 310 -19.78 6.14 4.23
N ALA A 311 -20.93 6.34 4.90
CA ALA A 311 -22.07 5.46 4.79
C ALA A 311 -22.73 5.51 3.41
N ALA A 312 -22.96 6.69 2.87
CA ALA A 312 -23.56 6.86 1.55
C ALA A 312 -22.70 6.23 0.45
N PHE A 313 -21.39 6.54 0.42
CA PHE A 313 -20.48 6.02 -0.59
C PHE A 313 -20.14 4.53 -0.40
N GLY A 314 -20.04 4.04 0.83
CA GLY A 314 -19.86 2.61 1.11
C GLY A 314 -21.02 1.76 0.57
N MET A 315 -22.26 2.20 0.77
CA MET A 315 -23.44 1.53 0.22
C MET A 315 -23.56 1.69 -1.30
N LEU A 316 -23.24 2.86 -1.85
CA LEU A 316 -23.23 3.09 -3.30
C LEU A 316 -22.22 2.18 -4.02
N ASN A 317 -21.01 2.08 -3.48
CA ASN A 317 -19.96 1.21 -4.02
C ASN A 317 -20.34 -0.28 -3.96
N SER A 318 -21.07 -0.70 -2.94
CA SER A 318 -21.65 -2.05 -2.89
C SER A 318 -22.65 -2.29 -4.03
N ARG A 319 -23.49 -1.29 -4.37
CA ARG A 319 -24.40 -1.39 -5.53
C ARG A 319 -23.64 -1.44 -6.87
N PHE A 320 -22.53 -0.73 -7.03
CA PHE A 320 -21.67 -0.86 -8.23
C PHE A 320 -21.06 -2.25 -8.35
N ALA A 321 -20.59 -2.82 -7.25
CA ALA A 321 -20.07 -4.18 -7.24
C ALA A 321 -21.12 -5.20 -7.72
N GLU A 322 -22.37 -5.07 -7.29
CA GLU A 322 -23.50 -5.91 -7.75
C GLU A 322 -23.89 -5.62 -9.21
N ALA A 323 -23.98 -4.34 -9.60
CA ALA A 323 -24.33 -3.96 -10.98
C ALA A 323 -23.34 -4.51 -11.99
N SER A 324 -22.03 -4.51 -11.68
CA SER A 324 -20.97 -5.00 -12.55
C SER A 324 -20.99 -6.53 -12.77
N GLN A 325 -21.76 -7.29 -11.97
CA GLN A 325 -21.94 -8.75 -12.16
C GLN A 325 -23.01 -9.08 -13.22
N LYS A 326 -23.88 -8.13 -13.58
CA LYS A 326 -24.90 -8.36 -14.59
C LYS A 326 -24.28 -8.57 -15.96
N ALA A 327 -24.80 -9.54 -16.73
CA ALA A 327 -24.26 -9.91 -18.03
C ALA A 327 -24.27 -8.75 -19.05
N ASP A 328 -25.30 -7.91 -19.01
CA ASP A 328 -25.51 -6.75 -19.88
C ASP A 328 -24.82 -5.47 -19.41
N CYS A 329 -24.15 -5.49 -18.25
CA CYS A 329 -23.42 -4.33 -17.74
C CYS A 329 -22.26 -3.96 -18.70
N PRO A 330 -22.13 -2.70 -19.15
CA PRO A 330 -21.10 -2.30 -20.10
C PRO A 330 -19.74 -1.99 -19.43
N PHE A 331 -19.66 -1.91 -18.12
CA PHE A 331 -18.42 -1.67 -17.38
C PHE A 331 -17.98 -2.90 -16.58
N VAL A 332 -16.68 -3.01 -16.33
CA VAL A 332 -16.09 -4.06 -15.46
C VAL A 332 -16.05 -3.63 -14.02
N SER A 333 -15.92 -2.33 -13.76
CA SER A 333 -15.97 -1.73 -12.43
C SER A 333 -16.44 -0.28 -12.50
N ALA A 334 -17.06 0.16 -11.41
CA ALA A 334 -17.30 1.57 -11.12
C ALA A 334 -17.14 1.80 -9.62
N SER A 335 -16.75 3.01 -9.24
CA SER A 335 -16.67 3.47 -7.86
C SER A 335 -17.00 4.95 -7.79
N ALA A 336 -17.51 5.40 -6.63
CA ALA A 336 -17.71 6.81 -6.37
C ALA A 336 -17.23 7.18 -4.97
N ASP A 337 -16.78 8.43 -4.84
CA ASP A 337 -16.45 9.07 -3.57
C ASP A 337 -16.72 10.57 -3.60
N ASP A 338 -16.41 11.26 -2.51
CA ASP A 338 -16.47 12.71 -2.40
C ASP A 338 -15.25 13.18 -1.59
N ASP A 339 -14.28 13.72 -2.32
CA ASP A 339 -12.99 14.14 -1.77
C ASP A 339 -12.44 15.34 -2.59
N THR A 340 -11.20 15.70 -2.31
CA THR A 340 -10.46 16.77 -2.99
C THR A 340 -10.56 16.66 -4.53
N TYR A 341 -10.97 17.78 -5.19
CA TYR A 341 -10.95 17.84 -6.64
C TYR A 341 -9.52 17.73 -7.16
N ILE A 342 -9.16 16.54 -7.63
CA ILE A 342 -7.85 16.09 -8.08
C ILE A 342 -6.77 16.29 -7.00
N PHE A 343 -6.33 17.54 -6.71
CA PHE A 343 -5.36 17.87 -5.65
C PHE A 343 -5.49 19.30 -5.10
N SER A 344 -6.66 19.94 -5.25
CA SER A 344 -6.87 21.32 -4.79
C SER A 344 -7.35 21.39 -3.33
N LYS A 345 -6.84 22.33 -2.55
CA LYS A 345 -7.33 22.60 -1.17
C LYS A 345 -8.68 23.32 -1.09
N THR A 346 -9.11 23.96 -2.16
CA THR A 346 -10.25 24.91 -2.15
C THR A 346 -11.48 24.39 -2.86
N LYS A 347 -11.39 23.21 -3.46
CA LYS A 347 -12.53 22.51 -4.07
C LYS A 347 -12.46 21.01 -3.76
N ASP A 348 -13.61 20.47 -3.36
CA ASP A 348 -13.91 19.05 -3.37
C ASP A 348 -14.73 18.69 -4.61
N ALA A 349 -14.88 17.42 -4.89
CA ALA A 349 -15.76 16.92 -5.95
C ALA A 349 -16.40 15.59 -5.56
N PHE A 350 -17.68 15.45 -5.91
CA PHE A 350 -18.22 14.12 -6.15
C PHE A 350 -17.49 13.54 -7.36
N ASP A 351 -16.91 12.37 -7.21
CA ASP A 351 -16.21 11.65 -8.28
C ASP A 351 -16.85 10.29 -8.54
N LEU A 352 -17.06 9.98 -9.82
CA LEU A 352 -17.52 8.69 -10.33
C LEU A 352 -16.49 8.17 -11.34
N SER A 353 -15.69 7.20 -10.94
CA SER A 353 -14.73 6.51 -11.80
C SER A 353 -15.36 5.25 -12.41
N VAL A 354 -15.23 5.06 -13.73
CA VAL A 354 -15.82 3.96 -14.49
C VAL A 354 -14.79 3.34 -15.43
N SER A 355 -14.63 2.02 -15.36
CA SER A 355 -13.79 1.23 -16.28
C SER A 355 -14.70 0.46 -17.27
N PRO A 356 -14.80 0.88 -18.54
CA PRO A 356 -15.63 0.19 -19.54
C PRO A 356 -15.03 -1.17 -19.95
N LYS A 357 -15.86 -2.07 -20.41
CA LYS A 357 -15.42 -3.36 -21.00
C LYS A 357 -14.65 -3.18 -22.30
N ASP A 358 -14.97 -2.14 -23.06
CA ASP A 358 -14.31 -1.78 -24.31
C ASP A 358 -14.42 -0.28 -24.54
N ILE A 359 -13.47 0.29 -25.30
CA ILE A 359 -13.43 1.71 -25.64
C ILE A 359 -14.72 2.19 -26.33
N SER A 360 -15.32 1.34 -27.16
CA SER A 360 -16.59 1.64 -27.83
C SER A 360 -17.79 1.75 -26.86
N GLN A 361 -17.63 1.27 -25.63
CA GLN A 361 -18.67 1.29 -24.60
C GLN A 361 -18.51 2.42 -23.58
N CYS A 362 -17.59 3.36 -23.78
CA CYS A 362 -17.35 4.46 -22.83
C CYS A 362 -18.65 5.23 -22.48
N ALA A 363 -19.38 5.71 -23.47
CA ALA A 363 -20.64 6.45 -23.24
C ALA A 363 -21.72 5.59 -22.57
N ALA A 364 -21.87 4.32 -22.99
CA ALA A 364 -22.81 3.40 -22.37
C ALA A 364 -22.43 3.08 -20.92
N SER A 365 -21.14 2.90 -20.63
CA SER A 365 -20.63 2.63 -19.29
C SER A 365 -20.88 3.81 -18.35
N LEU A 366 -20.59 5.03 -18.80
CA LEU A 366 -20.87 6.26 -18.04
C LEU A 366 -22.36 6.38 -17.74
N ARG A 367 -23.21 6.19 -18.75
CA ARG A 367 -24.68 6.22 -18.59
C ARG A 367 -25.18 5.24 -17.55
N GLU A 368 -24.79 3.96 -17.66
CA GLU A 368 -25.28 2.91 -16.75
C GLU A 368 -24.72 3.09 -15.32
N ALA A 369 -23.47 3.49 -15.16
CA ALA A 369 -22.90 3.81 -13.86
C ALA A 369 -23.59 5.02 -13.23
N PHE A 370 -23.83 6.10 -13.98
CA PHE A 370 -24.51 7.29 -13.48
C PHE A 370 -25.99 7.04 -13.17
N LYS A 371 -26.65 6.09 -13.84
CA LYS A 371 -28.01 5.62 -13.43
C LYS A 371 -28.01 4.99 -12.03
N VAL A 372 -26.98 4.23 -11.63
CA VAL A 372 -26.87 3.67 -10.28
C VAL A 372 -26.77 4.79 -9.25
N VAL A 373 -25.95 5.81 -9.52
CA VAL A 373 -25.85 7.02 -8.66
C VAL A 373 -27.21 7.68 -8.53
N ARG A 374 -27.88 7.92 -9.64
CA ARG A 374 -29.19 8.58 -9.66
C ARG A 374 -30.29 7.76 -9.01
N GLN A 375 -30.25 6.43 -9.11
CA GLN A 375 -31.14 5.52 -8.39
C GLN A 375 -30.97 5.72 -6.88
N ALA A 376 -29.73 5.75 -6.40
CA ALA A 376 -29.44 5.98 -4.99
C ALA A 376 -29.85 7.39 -4.55
N ALA A 377 -29.58 8.43 -5.34
CA ALA A 377 -29.99 9.80 -5.05
C ALA A 377 -31.52 9.97 -4.99
N LYS A 378 -32.27 9.28 -5.89
CA LYS A 378 -33.72 9.41 -6.02
C LYS A 378 -34.50 8.61 -4.98
N PHE A 379 -34.12 7.37 -4.72
CA PHE A 379 -34.86 6.43 -3.87
C PHE A 379 -34.21 6.17 -2.51
N GLY A 380 -32.97 6.64 -2.31
CA GLY A 380 -32.17 6.40 -1.13
C GLY A 380 -31.64 4.96 -1.02
N PHE A 381 -31.02 4.67 0.11
CA PHE A 381 -30.57 3.34 0.52
C PHE A 381 -31.65 2.64 1.35
N THR A 382 -31.57 1.32 1.42
CA THR A 382 -32.52 0.52 2.20
C THR A 382 -32.08 0.41 3.68
N PRO A 383 -33.00 0.14 4.61
CA PRO A 383 -32.67 -0.09 6.01
C PRO A 383 -31.69 -1.25 6.23
N THR A 384 -31.75 -2.27 5.37
CA THR A 384 -30.85 -3.45 5.46
C THR A 384 -29.44 -3.14 5.01
N GLU A 385 -29.24 -2.33 3.95
CA GLU A 385 -27.92 -1.84 3.55
C GLU A 385 -27.30 -1.00 4.67
N TYR A 386 -28.06 -0.05 5.23
CA TYR A 386 -27.57 0.83 6.29
C TYR A 386 -27.24 0.06 7.56
N LYS A 387 -28.08 -0.90 7.94
CA LYS A 387 -27.81 -1.74 9.12
C LYS A 387 -26.52 -2.53 9.00
N ARG A 388 -26.21 -3.07 7.82
CA ARG A 388 -24.92 -3.73 7.56
C ARG A 388 -23.77 -2.76 7.71
N PHE A 389 -23.86 -1.60 7.05
CA PHE A 389 -22.82 -0.57 7.15
C PHE A 389 -22.56 -0.14 8.61
N GLN A 390 -23.62 0.12 9.38
CA GLN A 390 -23.50 0.43 10.81
C GLN A 390 -22.77 -0.68 11.58
N THR A 391 -23.10 -1.93 11.29
CA THR A 391 -22.53 -3.09 11.99
C THR A 391 -21.05 -3.24 11.67
N ASP A 392 -20.65 -3.08 10.40
CA ASP A 392 -19.25 -3.10 9.95
C ASP A 392 -18.45 -1.96 10.57
N MET A 393 -19.00 -0.75 10.58
CA MET A 393 -18.34 0.42 11.16
C MET A 393 -18.14 0.27 12.68
N LEU A 394 -19.15 -0.22 13.41
CA LEU A 394 -19.04 -0.47 14.85
C LEU A 394 -18.01 -1.58 15.17
N SER A 395 -17.96 -2.63 14.36
CA SER A 395 -16.94 -3.69 14.51
C SER A 395 -15.53 -3.18 14.23
N SER A 396 -15.37 -2.33 13.21
CA SER A 396 -14.09 -1.69 12.90
C SER A 396 -13.65 -0.72 14.01
N LEU A 397 -14.58 0.02 14.60
CA LEU A 397 -14.32 0.92 15.72
C LEU A 397 -13.89 0.14 16.98
N ASP A 398 -14.56 -0.98 17.27
CA ASP A 398 -14.20 -1.88 18.39
C ASP A 398 -12.79 -2.45 18.18
N LYS A 399 -12.44 -2.85 16.96
CA LYS A 399 -11.11 -3.33 16.58
C LYS A 399 -10.05 -2.24 16.80
N GLU A 400 -10.27 -1.02 16.27
CA GLU A 400 -9.35 0.11 16.45
C GLU A 400 -9.11 0.40 17.94
N TYR A 401 -10.18 0.41 18.73
CA TYR A 401 -10.11 0.70 20.17
C TYR A 401 -9.40 -0.39 20.97
N SER A 402 -9.63 -1.65 20.66
CA SER A 402 -8.99 -2.79 21.35
C SER A 402 -7.47 -2.76 21.25
N ASN A 403 -6.93 -2.19 20.15
CA ASN A 403 -5.50 -2.09 19.89
C ASN A 403 -4.89 -0.71 20.25
N LYS A 404 -5.60 0.12 21.03
CA LYS A 404 -5.21 1.52 21.30
C LYS A 404 -3.80 1.66 21.94
N ASP A 405 -3.39 0.69 22.76
CA ASP A 405 -2.11 0.71 23.46
C ASP A 405 -0.94 0.08 22.64
N LYS A 406 -1.25 -0.47 21.47
CA LYS A 406 -0.27 -1.13 20.55
C LYS A 406 -0.24 -0.45 19.19
N ARG A 407 -0.50 0.85 19.15
CA ARG A 407 -0.48 1.64 17.92
C ARG A 407 0.91 2.13 17.62
N TYR A 408 1.33 1.97 16.35
CA TYR A 408 2.62 2.47 15.87
C TYR A 408 2.67 4.00 15.80
N ASN A 409 3.85 4.58 15.90
CA ASN A 409 4.09 6.03 15.83
C ASN A 409 3.50 6.65 14.57
N SER A 410 3.62 5.98 13.41
CA SER A 410 3.08 6.43 12.13
C SER A 410 1.55 6.62 12.12
N GLN A 411 0.81 5.89 12.96
CA GLN A 411 -0.65 6.03 13.06
C GLN A 411 -1.10 7.31 13.77
N PHE A 412 -0.21 7.95 14.51
CA PHE A 412 -0.48 9.25 15.15
C PHE A 412 0.01 10.41 14.30
N TYR A 413 1.12 10.23 13.60
CA TYR A 413 1.72 11.25 12.76
C TYR A 413 0.73 11.84 11.76
N GLY A 414 0.03 11.01 10.97
CA GLY A 414 -0.91 11.48 9.94
C GLY A 414 -2.03 12.38 10.50
N LYS A 415 -2.51 12.11 11.72
CA LYS A 415 -3.53 12.94 12.39
C LYS A 415 -2.97 14.30 12.83
N ILE A 416 -1.75 14.31 13.37
CA ILE A 416 -1.08 15.54 13.78
C ILE A 416 -0.74 16.40 12.56
N LEU A 417 -0.27 15.76 11.49
CA LEU A 417 0.03 16.44 10.23
C LEU A 417 -1.23 17.09 9.62
N GLY A 418 -2.35 16.33 9.53
CA GLY A 418 -3.63 16.85 9.06
C GLY A 418 -4.15 18.02 9.92
N TYR A 419 -3.99 17.93 11.24
CA TYR A 419 -4.32 19.04 12.14
C TYR A 419 -3.48 20.29 11.84
N PHE A 420 -2.18 20.13 11.64
CA PHE A 420 -1.28 21.26 11.33
C PHE A 420 -1.53 21.86 9.95
N LEU A 421 -1.66 21.04 8.91
CA LEU A 421 -1.71 21.49 7.51
C LEU A 421 -3.10 21.93 7.05
N THR A 422 -4.16 21.23 7.47
CA THR A 422 -5.51 21.36 6.92
C THR A 422 -6.60 21.49 8.00
N ASN A 423 -6.20 21.77 9.25
CA ASN A 423 -7.10 21.90 10.40
C ASN A 423 -8.02 20.67 10.61
N GLU A 424 -7.55 19.46 10.23
CA GLU A 424 -8.30 18.23 10.49
C GLU A 424 -8.38 17.95 12.00
N PRO A 425 -9.50 17.46 12.54
CA PRO A 425 -9.63 17.23 13.96
C PRO A 425 -8.74 16.10 14.47
N MET A 426 -8.19 16.26 15.66
CA MET A 426 -7.30 15.32 16.32
C MET A 426 -7.80 14.92 17.71
N PRO A 427 -9.01 14.32 17.82
CA PRO A 427 -9.49 13.83 19.13
C PRO A 427 -8.74 12.57 19.56
N GLY A 428 -8.59 12.39 20.87
CA GLY A 428 -8.07 11.16 21.44
C GLY A 428 -8.96 9.95 21.12
N ILE A 429 -8.36 8.75 21.07
CA ILE A 429 -9.06 7.50 20.72
C ILE A 429 -10.23 7.19 21.65
N ASP A 430 -10.12 7.47 22.95
CA ASP A 430 -11.18 7.24 23.94
C ASP A 430 -12.42 8.11 23.64
N PHE A 431 -12.19 9.40 23.35
CA PHE A 431 -13.26 10.33 22.96
C PHE A 431 -13.92 9.89 21.64
N LYS A 432 -13.12 9.64 20.59
CA LYS A 432 -13.61 9.16 19.29
C LYS A 432 -14.49 7.92 19.46
N TYR A 433 -13.98 6.93 20.20
CA TYR A 433 -14.67 5.66 20.41
C TYR A 433 -16.00 5.86 21.11
N GLN A 434 -16.02 6.55 22.27
CA GLN A 434 -17.23 6.77 23.04
C GLN A 434 -18.28 7.57 22.27
N THR A 435 -17.84 8.64 21.58
CA THR A 435 -18.74 9.47 20.78
C THR A 435 -19.34 8.67 19.62
N MET A 436 -18.52 7.99 18.83
CA MET A 436 -19.02 7.28 17.64
C MET A 436 -19.86 6.03 17.98
N LYS A 437 -19.61 5.36 19.12
CA LYS A 437 -20.45 4.26 19.61
C LYS A 437 -21.87 4.73 19.94
N GLN A 438 -22.05 5.98 20.35
CA GLN A 438 -23.37 6.58 20.63
C GLN A 438 -24.00 7.16 19.36
N VAL A 439 -23.21 7.86 18.56
CA VAL A 439 -23.67 8.59 17.38
C VAL A 439 -24.11 7.67 16.25
N ILE A 440 -23.30 6.64 15.92
CA ILE A 440 -23.59 5.77 14.77
C ILE A 440 -24.99 5.12 14.84
N PRO A 441 -25.42 4.52 15.96
CA PRO A 441 -26.78 3.95 16.05
C PRO A 441 -27.90 4.99 16.02
N ALA A 442 -27.62 6.24 16.40
CA ALA A 442 -28.59 7.30 16.52
C ALA A 442 -28.86 8.05 15.20
N ILE A 443 -27.96 7.96 14.21
CA ILE A 443 -28.16 8.63 12.92
C ILE A 443 -29.20 7.89 12.09
N PRO A 444 -30.33 8.57 11.71
CA PRO A 444 -31.37 7.94 10.91
C PRO A 444 -30.96 7.82 9.44
N LEU A 445 -31.51 6.84 8.73
CA LEU A 445 -31.22 6.57 7.31
C LEU A 445 -31.56 7.77 6.41
N GLU A 446 -32.59 8.52 6.77
CA GLU A 446 -33.05 9.71 6.04
C GLU A 446 -31.96 10.76 5.88
N VAL A 447 -31.07 10.88 6.86
CA VAL A 447 -29.92 11.79 6.81
C VAL A 447 -28.87 11.30 5.79
N ILE A 448 -28.57 10.01 5.79
CA ILE A 448 -27.67 9.40 4.80
C ILE A 448 -28.22 9.59 3.38
N ASN A 449 -29.55 9.44 3.22
CA ASN A 449 -30.22 9.57 1.93
C ASN A 449 -30.23 11.01 1.36
N GLN A 450 -29.82 12.01 2.15
CA GLN A 450 -29.68 13.39 1.66
C GLN A 450 -28.32 13.69 1.01
N VAL A 451 -27.29 12.86 1.24
CA VAL A 451 -25.92 13.11 0.75
C VAL A 451 -25.86 13.21 -0.78
N LEU A 452 -26.31 12.17 -1.47
CA LEU A 452 -26.22 12.12 -2.93
C LEU A 452 -27.08 13.20 -3.64
N PRO A 453 -28.34 13.49 -3.22
CA PRO A 453 -29.10 14.58 -3.80
C PRO A 453 -28.46 15.96 -3.66
N GLU A 454 -27.59 16.18 -2.68
CA GLU A 454 -26.87 17.45 -2.52
C GLU A 454 -25.61 17.55 -3.36
N LEU A 455 -24.90 16.43 -3.54
CA LEU A 455 -23.64 16.39 -4.28
C LEU A 455 -23.87 16.23 -5.81
N VAL A 456 -24.91 15.50 -6.21
CA VAL A 456 -25.20 15.17 -7.61
C VAL A 456 -26.19 16.14 -8.20
N THR A 457 -25.71 17.11 -8.95
CA THR A 457 -26.53 18.16 -9.55
C THR A 457 -27.26 17.71 -10.81
N GLU A 458 -28.44 18.31 -11.10
CA GLU A 458 -29.24 18.04 -12.30
C GLU A 458 -28.83 18.92 -13.51
N ASN A 459 -27.87 19.83 -13.32
CA ASN A 459 -27.37 20.73 -14.34
C ASN A 459 -25.90 20.45 -14.66
N ASP A 460 -25.33 21.20 -15.58
CA ASP A 460 -23.97 21.04 -16.06
C ASP A 460 -22.96 21.95 -15.36
N SER A 461 -23.38 22.74 -14.37
CA SER A 461 -22.45 23.57 -13.59
C SER A 461 -21.51 22.72 -12.78
N ASN A 462 -20.23 23.08 -12.81
CA ASN A 462 -19.14 22.35 -12.13
C ASN A 462 -18.93 20.90 -12.58
N LEU A 463 -19.57 20.48 -13.67
CA LEU A 463 -19.38 19.17 -14.28
C LEU A 463 -18.04 19.09 -15.01
N VAL A 464 -17.27 18.07 -14.71
CA VAL A 464 -16.02 17.71 -15.39
C VAL A 464 -16.09 16.25 -15.79
N ILE A 465 -15.76 15.94 -17.04
CA ILE A 465 -15.67 14.56 -17.54
C ILE A 465 -14.28 14.37 -18.12
N LEU A 466 -13.55 13.40 -17.58
CA LEU A 466 -12.23 12.99 -18.02
C LEU A 466 -12.32 11.60 -18.61
N ASN A 467 -11.86 11.41 -19.86
CA ASN A 467 -11.81 10.11 -20.50
C ASN A 467 -10.41 9.86 -21.06
N PHE A 468 -9.68 8.97 -20.42
CA PHE A 468 -8.35 8.52 -20.83
C PHE A 468 -8.42 7.18 -21.53
N ASN A 469 -7.70 7.05 -22.65
CA ASN A 469 -7.82 5.92 -23.54
C ASN A 469 -6.48 5.39 -24.03
N ASN A 470 -6.47 4.13 -24.50
CA ASN A 470 -5.36 3.58 -25.26
C ASN A 470 -5.33 4.18 -26.67
N GLU A 471 -4.16 4.68 -27.10
CA GLU A 471 -3.95 5.14 -28.48
C GLU A 471 -3.54 3.95 -29.38
N LYS A 472 -4.47 3.49 -30.19
CA LYS A 472 -4.24 2.39 -31.14
C LYS A 472 -4.96 2.65 -32.45
N ALA A 473 -4.32 2.28 -33.55
CA ALA A 473 -4.94 2.37 -34.89
C ALA A 473 -6.23 1.54 -34.93
N GLY A 474 -7.30 2.14 -35.43
CA GLY A 474 -8.62 1.50 -35.51
C GLY A 474 -9.50 1.71 -34.28
N ASN A 475 -9.00 2.25 -33.18
CA ASN A 475 -9.84 2.64 -32.05
C ASN A 475 -10.75 3.81 -32.43
N VAL A 476 -12.04 3.70 -32.05
CA VAL A 476 -13.01 4.78 -32.13
C VAL A 476 -13.25 5.32 -30.74
N TYR A 477 -12.88 6.58 -30.53
CA TYR A 477 -13.02 7.25 -29.24
C TYR A 477 -14.41 7.89 -29.13
N PRO A 478 -14.96 8.00 -27.91
CA PRO A 478 -16.19 8.76 -27.71
C PRO A 478 -15.95 10.25 -28.06
N THR A 479 -17.02 10.93 -28.45
CA THR A 479 -17.00 12.38 -28.61
C THR A 479 -17.53 13.06 -27.34
N GLU A 480 -17.23 14.35 -27.16
CA GLU A 480 -17.80 15.16 -26.08
C GLU A 480 -19.34 15.07 -26.06
N ALA A 481 -19.97 15.21 -27.22
CA ALA A 481 -21.43 15.10 -27.35
C ALA A 481 -21.98 13.74 -26.90
N GLN A 482 -21.26 12.65 -27.16
CA GLN A 482 -21.67 11.31 -26.73
C GLN A 482 -21.55 11.14 -25.20
N LEU A 483 -20.49 11.67 -24.58
CA LEU A 483 -20.31 11.61 -23.12
C LEU A 483 -21.35 12.47 -22.40
N LEU A 484 -21.57 13.71 -22.85
CA LEU A 484 -22.62 14.58 -22.33
C LEU A 484 -24.02 14.01 -22.58
N GLY A 485 -24.25 13.42 -23.76
CA GLY A 485 -25.49 12.69 -24.09
C GLY A 485 -25.75 11.56 -23.12
N ALA A 486 -24.74 10.77 -22.76
CA ALA A 486 -24.84 9.68 -21.79
C ALA A 486 -25.27 10.17 -20.39
N VAL A 487 -24.70 11.30 -19.93
CA VAL A 487 -25.11 11.94 -18.66
C VAL A 487 -26.56 12.38 -18.71
N ASN A 488 -26.98 13.03 -19.80
CA ASN A 488 -28.37 13.52 -19.98
C ASN A 488 -29.37 12.36 -20.09
N GLU A 489 -29.04 11.29 -20.82
CA GLU A 489 -29.86 10.08 -20.88
C GLU A 489 -30.03 9.44 -19.48
N ALA A 490 -28.97 9.39 -18.68
CA ALA A 490 -29.04 8.91 -17.31
C ALA A 490 -29.93 9.81 -16.42
N ARG A 491 -29.86 11.14 -16.61
CA ARG A 491 -30.75 12.11 -15.90
C ARG A 491 -32.23 11.93 -16.25
N GLN A 492 -32.54 11.58 -17.49
CA GLN A 492 -33.91 11.40 -17.97
C GLN A 492 -34.44 9.97 -17.79
N ALA A 493 -33.59 9.04 -17.41
CA ALA A 493 -33.96 7.61 -17.31
C ALA A 493 -35.07 7.39 -16.29
N LYS A 494 -36.03 6.51 -16.65
CA LYS A 494 -36.99 5.97 -15.71
C LYS A 494 -36.29 4.92 -14.84
N LEU A 495 -36.15 5.22 -13.55
CA LEU A 495 -35.45 4.37 -12.60
C LEU A 495 -36.44 3.70 -11.64
N GLU A 496 -36.13 2.48 -11.22
CA GLU A 496 -36.81 1.74 -10.18
C GLU A 496 -36.00 1.73 -8.88
N ALA A 497 -36.65 1.55 -7.74
CA ALA A 497 -35.96 1.45 -6.46
C ALA A 497 -35.10 0.19 -6.40
N TYR A 498 -33.96 0.30 -5.71
CA TYR A 498 -33.10 -0.85 -5.49
C TYR A 498 -33.73 -1.87 -4.54
N VAL A 499 -33.58 -3.14 -4.87
CA VAL A 499 -34.04 -4.25 -4.03
C VAL A 499 -32.84 -4.97 -3.44
N ASP A 500 -32.72 -4.95 -2.12
CA ASP A 500 -31.63 -5.58 -1.39
C ASP A 500 -31.92 -7.06 -1.12
N ASN A 501 -31.33 -7.94 -1.91
CA ASN A 501 -31.48 -9.39 -1.75
C ASN A 501 -30.55 -9.89 -0.62
N VAL A 502 -31.11 -10.03 0.58
CA VAL A 502 -30.40 -10.54 1.76
C VAL A 502 -30.83 -11.96 2.07
N LYS A 503 -29.87 -12.83 2.36
CA LYS A 503 -30.10 -14.18 2.83
C LYS A 503 -29.83 -14.28 4.32
N ASN A 504 -30.89 -14.48 5.11
CA ASN A 504 -30.83 -14.57 6.58
C ASN A 504 -30.73 -16.03 7.04
N GLU A 505 -29.56 -16.63 6.93
CA GLU A 505 -29.26 -17.93 7.50
C GLU A 505 -27.82 -17.96 8.05
N PRO A 506 -27.47 -18.86 8.97
CA PRO A 506 -26.08 -18.99 9.42
C PRO A 506 -25.19 -19.51 8.31
N LEU A 507 -23.87 -19.20 8.37
CA LEU A 507 -22.88 -19.69 7.39
C LEU A 507 -22.93 -21.22 7.23
N MET A 508 -23.17 -21.90 8.33
CA MET A 508 -23.37 -23.36 8.37
C MET A 508 -24.68 -23.67 9.06
N THR A 509 -25.63 -24.24 8.36
CA THR A 509 -26.92 -24.68 8.89
C THR A 509 -26.79 -25.93 9.78
N THR A 510 -25.78 -26.76 9.52
CA THR A 510 -25.46 -27.95 10.32
C THR A 510 -23.97 -27.89 10.65
N LEU A 511 -23.66 -27.90 11.94
CA LEU A 511 -22.27 -27.95 12.39
C LEU A 511 -21.70 -29.36 12.17
N PRO A 512 -20.43 -29.49 11.74
CA PRO A 512 -19.79 -30.78 11.57
C PRO A 512 -19.58 -31.47 12.93
N THR A 513 -19.56 -32.79 12.93
CA THR A 513 -19.23 -33.57 14.13
C THR A 513 -17.78 -33.31 14.51
N PRO A 514 -17.48 -32.84 15.73
CA PRO A 514 -16.12 -32.56 16.14
C PRO A 514 -15.18 -33.78 16.05
N GLY A 515 -13.98 -33.56 15.52
CA GLY A 515 -12.90 -34.51 15.64
C GLY A 515 -12.33 -34.52 17.06
N LYS A 516 -11.23 -35.26 17.26
CA LYS A 516 -10.58 -35.44 18.55
C LYS A 516 -9.10 -35.11 18.51
N ILE A 517 -8.59 -34.54 19.58
CA ILE A 517 -7.15 -34.43 19.83
C ILE A 517 -6.63 -35.82 20.21
N VAL A 518 -5.67 -36.30 19.43
CA VAL A 518 -5.05 -37.62 19.71
C VAL A 518 -3.67 -37.48 20.36
N LYS A 519 -3.02 -36.34 20.19
CA LYS A 519 -1.75 -36.03 20.86
C LYS A 519 -1.64 -34.51 21.01
N GLU A 520 -1.11 -34.07 22.13
CA GLU A 520 -0.72 -32.67 22.36
C GLU A 520 0.65 -32.63 23.02
N GLU A 521 1.53 -31.79 22.51
CA GLU A 521 2.88 -31.58 23.03
C GLU A 521 3.32 -30.15 22.85
N LYS A 522 4.25 -29.70 23.69
CA LYS A 522 4.80 -28.36 23.58
C LYS A 522 6.12 -28.38 22.84
N SER A 523 6.30 -27.44 21.91
CA SER A 523 7.58 -27.29 21.23
C SER A 523 8.68 -26.89 22.21
N LYS A 524 9.92 -27.38 21.96
CA LYS A 524 11.11 -27.01 22.73
C LYS A 524 11.60 -25.60 22.42
N LEU A 525 11.26 -25.09 21.23
CA LEU A 525 11.62 -23.76 20.76
C LEU A 525 10.35 -22.93 20.49
N PHE A 526 10.46 -21.64 20.65
CA PHE A 526 9.45 -20.64 20.27
C PHE A 526 8.09 -20.72 20.99
N ASP A 527 7.97 -21.55 22.05
CA ASP A 527 6.81 -21.63 22.95
C ASP A 527 5.47 -21.71 22.17
N TYR A 528 5.27 -22.78 21.40
CA TYR A 528 4.01 -23.09 20.72
C TYR A 528 3.57 -24.52 21.02
N ASP A 529 2.25 -24.77 20.98
CA ASP A 529 1.66 -26.08 21.15
C ASP A 529 1.55 -26.83 19.83
N ILE A 530 1.80 -28.12 19.80
CA ILE A 530 1.66 -29.03 18.67
C ILE A 530 0.51 -29.98 18.94
N ILE A 531 -0.60 -29.82 18.24
CA ILE A 531 -1.83 -30.60 18.43
C ILE A 531 -2.01 -31.52 17.21
N LYS A 532 -2.10 -32.80 17.43
CA LYS A 532 -2.45 -33.80 16.40
C LYS A 532 -3.91 -34.18 16.51
N LEU A 533 -4.63 -34.11 15.40
CA LEU A 533 -6.04 -34.48 15.29
C LEU A 533 -6.22 -35.87 14.70
N ASN A 534 -7.34 -36.52 15.01
CA ASN A 534 -7.63 -37.89 14.58
C ASN A 534 -7.75 -38.09 13.06
N ASN A 535 -7.94 -37.01 12.29
CA ASN A 535 -7.99 -37.02 10.81
C ASN A 535 -6.61 -36.78 10.16
N GLY A 536 -5.53 -36.75 10.97
CA GLY A 536 -4.15 -36.55 10.50
C GLY A 536 -3.73 -35.08 10.30
N VAL A 537 -4.59 -34.14 10.64
CA VAL A 537 -4.25 -32.71 10.70
C VAL A 537 -3.35 -32.42 11.88
N THR A 538 -2.38 -31.54 11.69
CA THR A 538 -1.57 -30.96 12.77
C THR A 538 -1.94 -29.49 12.94
N VAL A 539 -2.11 -29.05 14.18
CA VAL A 539 -2.33 -27.62 14.49
C VAL A 539 -1.20 -27.11 15.37
N LEU A 540 -0.60 -26.01 14.98
CA LEU A 540 0.45 -25.30 15.72
C LEU A 540 -0.19 -24.05 16.33
N LEU A 541 -0.16 -23.92 17.65
CA LEU A 541 -0.77 -22.79 18.35
C LEU A 541 0.30 -21.96 19.05
N LYS A 542 0.45 -20.70 18.64
CA LYS A 542 1.30 -19.73 19.32
C LYS A 542 0.48 -18.54 19.79
N LYS A 543 0.25 -18.44 21.08
CA LYS A 543 -0.40 -17.28 21.67
C LYS A 543 0.58 -16.10 21.74
N THR A 544 0.13 -14.92 21.30
CA THR A 544 0.87 -13.65 21.38
C THR A 544 -0.06 -12.52 21.80
N ASP A 545 0.52 -11.40 22.21
CA ASP A 545 -0.21 -10.17 22.55
C ASP A 545 0.31 -8.93 21.79
N TYR A 546 1.08 -9.12 20.73
CA TYR A 546 1.64 -8.02 19.91
C TYR A 546 0.55 -7.15 19.29
N LYS A 547 -0.57 -7.78 18.87
CA LYS A 547 -1.81 -7.12 18.44
C LYS A 547 -2.99 -7.76 19.14
N LYS A 548 -3.73 -7.00 19.94
CA LYS A 548 -4.90 -7.49 20.68
C LYS A 548 -6.08 -7.84 19.78
N ASP A 549 -6.12 -7.31 18.58
CA ASP A 549 -7.19 -7.44 17.60
C ASP A 549 -6.92 -8.44 16.47
N GLN A 550 -5.86 -9.27 16.59
CA GLN A 550 -5.43 -10.12 15.49
C GLN A 550 -5.20 -11.59 15.90
N VAL A 551 -5.76 -12.48 15.07
CA VAL A 551 -5.41 -13.90 14.99
C VAL A 551 -5.18 -14.22 13.52
N VAL A 552 -3.99 -14.72 13.16
CA VAL A 552 -3.64 -15.17 11.82
C VAL A 552 -3.60 -16.69 11.77
N MET A 553 -3.94 -17.26 10.63
CA MET A 553 -3.89 -18.70 10.38
C MET A 553 -3.26 -18.97 9.02
N HIS A 554 -2.31 -19.92 8.98
CA HIS A 554 -1.76 -20.47 7.76
C HIS A 554 -1.99 -21.98 7.74
N GLY A 555 -2.78 -22.47 6.79
CA GLY A 555 -2.97 -23.88 6.51
C GLY A 555 -2.14 -24.30 5.30
N ILE A 556 -1.33 -25.33 5.43
CA ILE A 556 -0.44 -25.81 4.37
C ILE A 556 -0.68 -27.31 4.13
N GLY A 557 -1.10 -27.66 2.92
CA GLY A 557 -1.29 -29.04 2.48
C GLY A 557 -0.27 -29.49 1.44
N GLY A 558 -0.10 -30.79 1.30
CA GLY A 558 0.68 -31.37 0.22
C GLY A 558 0.00 -31.16 -1.14
N GLY A 559 0.80 -31.17 -2.22
CA GLY A 559 0.29 -30.99 -3.58
C GLY A 559 -0.02 -29.52 -3.94
N GLY A 560 0.26 -29.20 -5.19
CA GLY A 560 0.01 -27.86 -5.74
C GLY A 560 -0.01 -27.95 -7.26
N GLN A 561 0.31 -26.86 -7.95
CA GLN A 561 0.40 -26.81 -9.43
C GLN A 561 1.30 -27.89 -10.03
N SER A 562 2.28 -28.39 -9.26
CA SER A 562 3.20 -29.45 -9.68
C SER A 562 2.54 -30.78 -10.01
N LEU A 563 1.32 -31.00 -9.54
CA LEU A 563 0.53 -32.21 -9.84
C LEU A 563 -0.22 -32.12 -11.18
N TYR A 564 -0.26 -30.96 -11.81
CA TYR A 564 -1.02 -30.71 -13.04
C TYR A 564 -0.09 -30.54 -14.24
N GLY A 565 -0.55 -30.94 -15.41
CA GLY A 565 0.18 -30.87 -16.67
C GLY A 565 -0.09 -29.58 -17.44
N LYS A 566 0.56 -29.46 -18.63
CA LYS A 566 0.44 -28.27 -19.50
C LYS A 566 -1.00 -28.01 -19.97
N ALA A 567 -1.81 -29.06 -20.08
CA ALA A 567 -3.23 -28.93 -20.47
C ALA A 567 -4.04 -28.07 -19.46
N ASP A 568 -3.61 -28.05 -18.18
CA ASP A 568 -4.23 -27.23 -17.14
C ASP A 568 -3.58 -25.87 -16.94
N PHE A 569 -2.71 -25.42 -17.86
CA PHE A 569 -1.96 -24.16 -17.69
C PHE A 569 -2.86 -22.97 -17.37
N ALA A 570 -3.88 -22.72 -18.20
CA ALA A 570 -4.81 -21.60 -18.01
C ALA A 570 -5.61 -21.74 -16.69
N ASN A 571 -6.00 -22.98 -16.34
CA ASN A 571 -6.73 -23.26 -15.12
C ASN A 571 -5.85 -23.01 -13.86
N MET A 572 -4.56 -23.39 -13.90
CA MET A 572 -3.62 -23.10 -12.81
C MET A 572 -3.38 -21.62 -12.63
N LYS A 573 -3.26 -20.85 -13.73
CA LYS A 573 -3.05 -19.40 -13.69
C LYS A 573 -4.27 -18.64 -13.14
N ALA A 574 -5.47 -19.13 -13.43
CA ALA A 574 -6.72 -18.52 -12.98
C ALA A 574 -7.25 -19.09 -11.64
N PHE A 575 -6.61 -20.14 -11.08
CA PHE A 575 -7.14 -20.88 -9.94
C PHE A 575 -7.51 -20.01 -8.76
N ASP A 576 -6.56 -19.23 -8.26
CA ASP A 576 -6.73 -18.47 -7.03
C ASP A 576 -7.87 -17.45 -7.16
N GLU A 577 -7.89 -16.68 -8.27
CA GLU A 577 -8.91 -15.66 -8.52
C GLU A 577 -10.30 -16.27 -8.77
N VAL A 578 -10.37 -17.42 -9.48
CA VAL A 578 -11.65 -18.11 -9.71
C VAL A 578 -12.21 -18.70 -8.42
N ILE A 579 -11.36 -19.23 -7.53
CA ILE A 579 -11.81 -19.77 -6.23
C ILE A 579 -12.25 -18.64 -5.30
N ASP A 580 -11.57 -17.48 -5.33
CA ASP A 580 -11.89 -16.33 -4.48
C ASP A 580 -13.26 -15.72 -4.82
N ILE A 581 -13.69 -15.77 -6.09
CA ILE A 581 -15.03 -15.29 -6.49
C ILE A 581 -16.14 -16.33 -6.31
N CYS A 582 -15.84 -17.53 -5.88
CA CYS A 582 -16.85 -18.55 -5.59
C CYS A 582 -17.65 -18.17 -4.34
N GLY A 583 -18.88 -18.67 -4.26
CA GLY A 583 -19.63 -18.71 -3.03
C GLY A 583 -19.14 -19.84 -2.10
N LEU A 584 -19.58 -19.80 -0.85
CA LEU A 584 -19.31 -20.87 0.13
C LEU A 584 -20.62 -21.30 0.80
N GLY A 585 -20.76 -22.59 1.06
CA GLY A 585 -21.96 -23.15 1.63
C GLY A 585 -23.19 -22.91 0.75
N ASN A 586 -24.21 -22.28 1.32
CA ASN A 586 -25.45 -21.94 0.58
C ASN A 586 -25.39 -20.53 -0.05
N PHE A 587 -24.32 -19.76 0.16
CA PHE A 587 -24.23 -18.36 -0.26
C PHE A 587 -23.52 -18.24 -1.62
N SER A 588 -24.01 -17.36 -2.49
CA SER A 588 -23.21 -16.81 -3.60
C SER A 588 -22.14 -15.87 -3.05
N ASN A 589 -21.18 -15.45 -3.86
CA ASN A 589 -20.13 -14.49 -3.45
C ASN A 589 -20.72 -13.20 -2.83
N THR A 590 -21.68 -12.59 -3.53
CA THR A 590 -22.37 -11.39 -3.05
C THR A 590 -23.17 -11.64 -1.75
N GLN A 591 -23.88 -12.77 -1.67
CA GLN A 591 -24.63 -13.14 -0.46
C GLN A 591 -23.71 -13.39 0.72
N LEU A 592 -22.54 -14.01 0.50
CA LEU A 592 -21.52 -14.27 1.53
C LEU A 592 -20.97 -12.95 2.08
N THR A 593 -20.63 -12.00 1.23
CA THR A 593 -20.21 -10.66 1.65
C THR A 593 -21.24 -9.98 2.55
N LYS A 594 -22.53 -10.04 2.16
CA LYS A 594 -23.64 -9.49 2.98
C LYS A 594 -23.80 -10.23 4.32
N ALA A 595 -23.65 -11.56 4.32
CA ALA A 595 -23.80 -12.39 5.53
C ALA A 595 -22.66 -12.20 6.54
N LEU A 596 -21.49 -11.78 6.09
CA LEU A 596 -20.32 -11.51 6.92
C LEU A 596 -20.31 -10.09 7.51
N ALA A 597 -21.35 -9.29 7.28
CA ALA A 597 -21.42 -7.94 7.85
C ALA A 597 -21.24 -7.95 9.38
N GLY A 598 -20.34 -7.12 9.89
CA GLY A 598 -19.96 -7.03 11.30
C GLY A 598 -18.97 -8.11 11.78
N LYS A 599 -18.56 -9.02 10.89
CA LYS A 599 -17.52 -10.00 11.15
C LYS A 599 -16.19 -9.54 10.56
N ILE A 600 -15.15 -9.53 11.38
CA ILE A 600 -13.79 -9.26 10.92
C ILE A 600 -13.07 -10.61 10.84
N ALA A 601 -13.39 -11.37 9.83
CA ALA A 601 -12.79 -12.68 9.55
C ALA A 601 -12.78 -12.94 8.04
N ASN A 602 -11.72 -13.57 7.56
CA ASN A 602 -11.62 -14.08 6.20
C ASN A 602 -10.86 -15.41 6.15
N ALA A 603 -11.03 -16.12 5.06
CA ALA A 603 -10.20 -17.23 4.63
C ALA A 603 -10.09 -17.20 3.11
N SER A 604 -8.96 -17.64 2.56
CA SER A 604 -8.72 -17.75 1.11
C SER A 604 -7.93 -19.01 0.81
N LEU A 605 -8.31 -19.72 -0.24
CA LEU A 605 -7.64 -20.93 -0.71
C LEU A 605 -6.83 -20.61 -1.96
N SER A 606 -5.54 -20.95 -1.97
CA SER A 606 -4.64 -20.75 -3.11
C SER A 606 -3.79 -21.99 -3.41
N MET A 607 -3.33 -22.08 -4.65
CA MET A 607 -2.55 -23.21 -5.13
C MET A 607 -1.16 -22.77 -5.58
N GLY A 608 -0.20 -22.84 -4.67
CA GLY A 608 1.21 -22.61 -4.98
C GLY A 608 1.85 -23.75 -5.79
N ASN A 609 3.12 -23.59 -6.13
CA ASN A 609 3.84 -24.59 -6.96
C ASN A 609 3.79 -26.01 -6.37
N ARG A 610 4.16 -26.16 -5.10
CA ARG A 610 4.28 -27.48 -4.42
C ARG A 610 3.21 -27.71 -3.35
N ARG A 611 2.56 -26.67 -2.90
CA ARG A 611 1.65 -26.68 -1.77
C ARG A 611 0.33 -26.02 -2.09
N THR A 612 -0.74 -26.56 -1.55
CA THR A 612 -2.01 -25.86 -1.45
C THR A 612 -2.04 -25.16 -0.11
N VAL A 613 -2.47 -23.90 -0.11
CA VAL A 613 -2.41 -23.03 1.08
C VAL A 613 -3.80 -22.48 1.33
N ILE A 614 -4.19 -22.41 2.61
CA ILE A 614 -5.35 -21.67 3.06
C ILE A 614 -4.93 -20.66 4.12
N ASN A 615 -5.12 -19.38 3.84
CA ASN A 615 -4.79 -18.31 4.76
C ASN A 615 -6.05 -17.78 5.42
N GLY A 616 -5.95 -17.43 6.69
CA GLY A 616 -7.04 -16.80 7.44
C GLY A 616 -6.54 -15.66 8.31
N ASN A 617 -7.43 -14.69 8.53
CA ASN A 617 -7.20 -13.59 9.47
C ASN A 617 -8.52 -13.26 10.16
N SER A 618 -8.47 -13.04 11.48
CA SER A 618 -9.65 -12.65 12.24
C SER A 618 -9.28 -11.79 13.45
N THR A 619 -10.32 -11.19 14.07
CA THR A 619 -10.22 -10.76 15.45
C THR A 619 -10.38 -11.96 16.39
N PRO A 620 -9.96 -11.87 17.67
CA PRO A 620 -10.23 -12.92 18.65
C PRO A 620 -11.71 -13.31 18.78
N LYS A 621 -12.61 -12.35 18.59
CA LYS A 621 -14.06 -12.53 18.62
C LYS A 621 -14.60 -13.35 17.44
N ASP A 622 -13.95 -13.24 16.27
CA ASP A 622 -14.45 -13.79 15.02
C ASP A 622 -13.65 -15.01 14.52
N VAL A 623 -12.81 -15.60 15.38
CA VAL A 623 -12.01 -16.81 15.07
C VAL A 623 -12.88 -17.96 14.58
N GLU A 624 -14.06 -18.17 15.19
CA GLU A 624 -14.99 -19.19 14.75
C GLU A 624 -15.44 -18.98 13.31
N THR A 625 -15.75 -17.75 12.93
CA THR A 625 -16.13 -17.41 11.55
C THR A 625 -15.00 -17.73 10.56
N MET A 626 -13.74 -17.43 10.90
CA MET A 626 -12.56 -17.79 10.09
C MET A 626 -12.45 -19.31 9.90
N LEU A 627 -12.66 -20.10 10.97
CA LEU A 627 -12.61 -21.55 10.92
C LEU A 627 -13.80 -22.15 10.15
N GLN A 628 -14.98 -21.55 10.23
CA GLN A 628 -16.16 -21.94 9.42
C GLN A 628 -15.89 -21.72 7.93
N LEU A 629 -15.37 -20.56 7.53
CA LEU A 629 -14.98 -20.28 6.14
C LEU A 629 -13.93 -21.29 5.66
N THR A 630 -12.91 -21.57 6.47
CA THR A 630 -11.90 -22.58 6.19
C THR A 630 -12.52 -23.97 5.95
N HIS A 631 -13.43 -24.39 6.81
CA HIS A 631 -14.12 -25.67 6.68
C HIS A 631 -14.95 -25.74 5.39
N LEU A 632 -15.61 -24.64 5.02
CA LEU A 632 -16.41 -24.55 3.80
C LEU A 632 -15.57 -24.63 2.52
N TYR A 633 -14.35 -24.10 2.51
CA TYR A 633 -13.42 -24.31 1.39
C TYR A 633 -13.05 -25.78 1.17
N PHE A 634 -13.02 -26.59 2.24
CA PHE A 634 -12.78 -28.02 2.12
C PHE A 634 -14.02 -28.81 1.71
N THR A 635 -15.21 -28.33 2.05
CA THR A 635 -16.43 -29.16 2.00
C THR A 635 -17.49 -28.66 1.03
N ASN A 636 -17.58 -27.35 0.79
CA ASN A 636 -18.70 -26.78 0.03
C ASN A 636 -18.35 -25.44 -0.63
N ILE A 637 -17.52 -25.50 -1.68
CA ILE A 637 -17.30 -24.36 -2.58
C ILE A 637 -18.50 -24.31 -3.56
N LYS A 638 -19.17 -23.17 -3.58
CA LYS A 638 -20.37 -22.97 -4.39
C LYS A 638 -20.03 -22.24 -5.70
N LYS A 639 -20.42 -22.82 -6.82
CA LYS A 639 -20.31 -22.18 -8.14
C LYS A 639 -21.14 -20.89 -8.20
N ASP A 640 -20.52 -19.80 -8.65
CA ASP A 640 -21.15 -18.50 -8.90
C ASP A 640 -20.85 -18.07 -10.34
N GLN A 641 -21.80 -18.35 -11.23
CA GLN A 641 -21.61 -18.17 -12.67
C GLN A 641 -21.50 -16.68 -13.04
N ASP A 642 -22.24 -15.81 -12.36
CA ASP A 642 -22.25 -14.37 -12.65
C ASP A 642 -20.92 -13.73 -12.23
N ALA A 643 -20.40 -14.10 -11.05
CA ALA A 643 -19.08 -13.65 -10.59
C ALA A 643 -17.95 -14.16 -11.53
N TYR A 644 -18.04 -15.41 -12.00
CA TYR A 644 -17.09 -15.96 -12.97
C TYR A 644 -17.13 -15.21 -14.31
N ASN A 645 -18.32 -14.96 -14.85
CA ASN A 645 -18.48 -14.23 -16.11
C ASN A 645 -17.86 -12.82 -16.00
N LYS A 646 -18.06 -12.14 -14.87
CA LYS A 646 -17.42 -10.86 -14.57
C LYS A 646 -15.88 -10.99 -14.56
N LEU A 647 -15.33 -11.99 -13.89
CA LEU A 647 -13.88 -12.21 -13.83
C LEU A 647 -13.29 -12.42 -15.23
N ILE A 648 -13.94 -13.22 -16.07
CA ILE A 648 -13.50 -13.41 -17.46
C ILE A 648 -13.52 -12.10 -18.25
N GLN A 649 -14.51 -11.22 -18.03
CA GLN A 649 -14.53 -9.89 -18.64
C GLN A 649 -13.36 -9.02 -18.12
N GLN A 650 -13.06 -9.07 -16.83
CA GLN A 650 -11.90 -8.38 -16.26
C GLN A 650 -10.59 -8.86 -16.88
N TYR A 651 -10.42 -10.18 -17.06
CA TYR A 651 -9.24 -10.74 -17.77
C TYR A 651 -9.14 -10.22 -19.22
N ASN A 652 -10.26 -10.19 -19.95
CA ASN A 652 -10.26 -9.66 -21.32
C ASN A 652 -9.79 -8.20 -21.37
N VAL A 653 -10.20 -7.37 -20.43
CA VAL A 653 -9.76 -5.97 -20.35
C VAL A 653 -8.28 -5.88 -19.93
N ALA A 654 -7.90 -6.55 -18.84
CA ALA A 654 -6.56 -6.46 -18.27
C ALA A 654 -5.46 -7.02 -19.18
N LEU A 655 -5.76 -8.10 -19.93
CA LEU A 655 -4.79 -8.80 -20.77
C LEU A 655 -4.76 -8.32 -22.23
N LYS A 656 -5.78 -7.57 -22.69
CA LYS A 656 -5.91 -7.12 -24.09
C LYS A 656 -4.69 -6.34 -24.59
N ASN A 657 -4.12 -5.50 -23.75
CA ASN A 657 -3.02 -4.59 -24.09
C ASN A 657 -1.86 -4.69 -23.07
N ARG A 658 -1.73 -5.81 -22.36
CA ARG A 658 -0.70 -5.94 -21.32
C ARG A 658 0.73 -5.79 -21.86
N GLU A 659 0.93 -6.15 -23.12
CA GLU A 659 2.21 -6.05 -23.80
C GLU A 659 2.65 -4.59 -24.08
N LEU A 660 1.76 -3.60 -23.91
CA LEU A 660 2.12 -2.19 -24.11
C LEU A 660 2.98 -1.64 -22.96
N SER A 661 2.93 -2.26 -21.76
CA SER A 661 3.78 -1.85 -20.65
C SER A 661 5.21 -2.37 -20.82
N PRO A 662 6.22 -1.47 -20.84
CA PRO A 662 7.63 -1.87 -20.81
C PRO A 662 7.97 -2.72 -19.56
N GLU A 663 7.43 -2.36 -18.40
CA GLU A 663 7.65 -3.07 -17.12
C GLU A 663 7.14 -4.51 -17.18
N THR A 664 5.97 -4.72 -17.81
CA THR A 664 5.40 -6.05 -18.02
C THR A 664 6.32 -6.91 -18.92
N ALA A 665 6.81 -6.33 -20.02
CA ALA A 665 7.73 -7.02 -20.91
C ALA A 665 9.08 -7.36 -20.24
N PHE A 666 9.56 -6.46 -19.37
CA PHE A 666 10.77 -6.69 -18.57
C PHE A 666 10.57 -7.86 -17.59
N GLY A 667 9.48 -7.87 -16.83
CA GLY A 667 9.13 -8.96 -15.91
C GLY A 667 8.98 -10.32 -16.61
N ASP A 668 8.32 -10.37 -17.77
CA ASP A 668 8.20 -11.59 -18.58
C ASP A 668 9.57 -12.10 -19.06
N SER A 669 10.46 -11.18 -19.46
CA SER A 669 11.82 -11.51 -19.88
C SER A 669 12.67 -12.04 -18.73
N ILE A 670 12.51 -11.50 -17.53
CA ILE A 670 13.17 -12.01 -16.31
C ILE A 670 12.70 -13.44 -16.03
N SER A 671 11.40 -13.67 -15.98
CA SER A 671 10.85 -15.00 -15.73
C SER A 671 11.33 -16.01 -16.78
N ALA A 672 11.31 -15.63 -18.06
CA ALA A 672 11.78 -16.46 -19.16
C ALA A 672 13.29 -16.80 -19.03
N ALA A 673 14.12 -15.86 -18.60
CA ALA A 673 15.55 -16.06 -18.39
C ALA A 673 15.83 -16.97 -17.18
N ILE A 674 15.14 -16.75 -16.05
CA ILE A 674 15.33 -17.54 -14.83
C ILE A 674 14.90 -19.00 -15.04
N TYR A 675 13.76 -19.25 -15.71
CA TYR A 675 13.18 -20.58 -15.83
C TYR A 675 13.35 -21.19 -17.23
N ASN A 676 14.34 -20.71 -17.99
CA ASN A 676 14.67 -21.22 -19.33
C ASN A 676 13.43 -21.35 -20.26
N ARG A 677 12.56 -20.35 -20.24
CA ARG A 677 11.29 -20.30 -20.97
C ARG A 677 10.36 -21.49 -20.67
N GLY A 678 10.41 -22.00 -19.45
CA GLY A 678 9.51 -23.06 -19.00
C GLY A 678 8.04 -22.67 -19.16
N TRP A 679 7.21 -23.60 -19.61
CA TRP A 679 5.79 -23.31 -19.83
C TRP A 679 5.03 -22.97 -18.55
N ARG A 680 5.45 -23.45 -17.39
CA ARG A 680 4.79 -23.18 -16.10
C ARG A 680 4.91 -21.73 -15.67
N GLU A 681 6.04 -21.11 -15.94
CA GLU A 681 6.36 -19.73 -15.59
C GLU A 681 6.08 -18.76 -16.75
N ALA A 682 5.53 -19.28 -17.87
CA ALA A 682 5.06 -18.42 -18.95
C ALA A 682 3.97 -17.47 -18.45
N PRO A 683 3.90 -16.24 -18.99
CA PRO A 683 2.85 -15.30 -18.63
C PRO A 683 1.48 -15.79 -19.07
N PHE A 684 0.45 -15.48 -18.30
CA PHE A 684 -0.94 -15.66 -18.68
C PHE A 684 -1.35 -14.55 -19.66
N LEU A 685 -1.81 -14.93 -20.85
CA LEU A 685 -2.06 -14.01 -21.94
C LEU A 685 -3.54 -14.06 -22.38
N ALA A 686 -3.99 -13.03 -23.10
CA ALA A 686 -5.36 -12.96 -23.60
C ALA A 686 -5.79 -14.19 -24.42
N LYS A 687 -4.87 -14.81 -25.18
CA LYS A 687 -5.14 -16.04 -25.92
C LYS A 687 -5.45 -17.26 -25.05
N ASP A 688 -4.99 -17.25 -23.79
CA ASP A 688 -5.15 -18.38 -22.86
C ASP A 688 -6.49 -18.32 -22.11
N ILE A 689 -7.21 -17.17 -22.14
CA ILE A 689 -8.50 -16.98 -21.44
C ILE A 689 -9.54 -18.00 -21.91
N LYS A 690 -9.57 -18.32 -23.21
CA LYS A 690 -10.49 -19.31 -23.81
C LYS A 690 -10.34 -20.72 -23.24
N ASP A 691 -9.17 -21.03 -22.67
CA ASP A 691 -8.83 -22.34 -22.12
C ASP A 691 -9.07 -22.40 -20.57
N VAL A 692 -9.54 -21.30 -19.97
CA VAL A 692 -9.98 -21.27 -18.57
C VAL A 692 -11.33 -21.98 -18.47
N ASN A 693 -11.37 -23.01 -17.65
CA ASN A 693 -12.58 -23.84 -17.48
C ASN A 693 -13.01 -23.85 -16.01
N TYR A 694 -14.15 -23.25 -15.71
CA TYR A 694 -14.66 -23.11 -14.34
C TYR A 694 -14.85 -24.46 -13.64
N ASP A 695 -15.48 -25.44 -14.33
CA ASP A 695 -15.75 -26.76 -13.74
C ASP A 695 -14.45 -27.53 -13.48
N ARG A 696 -13.43 -27.35 -14.34
CA ARG A 696 -12.11 -27.94 -14.14
C ARG A 696 -11.41 -27.31 -12.90
N ILE A 697 -11.49 -26.01 -12.73
CA ILE A 697 -10.92 -25.32 -11.56
C ILE A 697 -11.62 -25.77 -10.27
N LEU A 698 -12.94 -25.89 -10.27
CA LEU A 698 -13.68 -26.43 -9.11
C LEU A 698 -13.29 -27.89 -8.82
N ALA A 699 -13.08 -28.69 -9.86
CA ALA A 699 -12.58 -30.06 -9.69
C ALA A 699 -11.16 -30.06 -9.08
N MET A 700 -10.26 -29.18 -9.56
CA MET A 700 -8.91 -29.02 -8.99
C MET A 700 -8.99 -28.60 -7.50
N ALA A 701 -9.84 -27.65 -7.14
CA ALA A 701 -10.05 -27.24 -5.75
C ALA A 701 -10.52 -28.41 -4.88
N LYS A 702 -11.50 -29.20 -5.38
CA LYS A 702 -11.96 -30.40 -4.70
C LYS A 702 -10.86 -31.46 -4.56
N GLU A 703 -10.04 -31.69 -5.60
CA GLU A 703 -8.87 -32.58 -5.53
C GLU A 703 -7.89 -32.14 -4.44
N ARG A 704 -7.65 -30.82 -4.30
CA ARG A 704 -6.70 -30.26 -3.29
C ARG A 704 -7.25 -30.29 -1.86
N THR A 705 -8.56 -30.29 -1.66
CA THR A 705 -9.20 -30.21 -0.35
C THR A 705 -9.88 -31.52 0.09
N ALA A 706 -9.93 -32.53 -0.77
CA ALA A 706 -10.57 -33.82 -0.45
C ALA A 706 -9.88 -34.61 0.66
N ASN A 707 -8.65 -34.26 1.03
CA ASN A 707 -7.85 -34.97 2.00
C ASN A 707 -7.03 -34.03 2.88
N ALA A 708 -7.42 -33.89 4.13
CA ALA A 708 -6.72 -33.06 5.11
C ALA A 708 -5.59 -33.79 5.84
N ASN A 709 -5.34 -35.08 5.57
CA ASN A 709 -4.22 -35.77 6.20
C ASN A 709 -2.89 -35.13 5.81
N GLY A 710 -2.06 -34.85 6.82
CA GLY A 710 -0.78 -34.18 6.63
C GLY A 710 -0.85 -32.67 6.45
N TRP A 711 -2.05 -32.07 6.47
CA TRP A 711 -2.16 -30.63 6.55
C TRP A 711 -1.66 -30.10 7.90
N ILE A 712 -0.99 -28.96 7.86
CA ILE A 712 -0.49 -28.21 9.02
C ILE A 712 -1.25 -26.89 9.04
N PHE A 713 -1.96 -26.63 10.13
CA PHE A 713 -2.60 -25.34 10.39
C PHE A 713 -1.84 -24.64 11.51
N GLU A 714 -1.19 -23.57 11.20
CA GLU A 714 -0.54 -22.69 12.16
C GLU A 714 -1.47 -21.54 12.51
N ILE A 715 -1.65 -21.27 13.82
CA ILE A 715 -2.48 -20.17 14.33
C ILE A 715 -1.66 -19.35 15.33
N VAL A 716 -1.42 -18.08 15.00
CA VAL A 716 -0.65 -17.14 15.82
C VAL A 716 -1.50 -15.93 16.16
N GLY A 717 -1.48 -15.47 17.38
CA GLY A 717 -2.15 -14.22 17.78
C GLY A 717 -2.80 -14.25 19.16
N ASN A 718 -3.70 -13.30 19.37
CA ASN A 718 -4.35 -13.09 20.65
C ASN A 718 -5.65 -13.92 20.76
N PHE A 719 -5.55 -15.20 20.94
CA PHE A 719 -6.70 -16.09 21.17
C PHE A 719 -6.73 -16.60 22.60
N ASP A 720 -7.91 -17.04 23.05
CA ASP A 720 -8.07 -17.79 24.30
C ASP A 720 -7.89 -19.30 24.03
N ALA A 721 -6.95 -19.92 24.76
CA ALA A 721 -6.60 -21.32 24.57
C ALA A 721 -7.72 -22.30 24.94
N SER A 722 -8.63 -21.92 25.84
CA SER A 722 -9.76 -22.75 26.28
C SER A 722 -10.89 -22.75 25.24
N THR A 723 -11.08 -21.66 24.53
CA THR A 723 -12.14 -21.51 23.51
C THR A 723 -11.68 -21.99 22.12
N ILE A 724 -10.41 -21.83 21.76
CA ILE A 724 -9.93 -22.18 20.42
C ILE A 724 -9.81 -23.70 20.21
N ARG A 725 -9.44 -24.49 21.23
CA ARG A 725 -9.29 -25.95 21.11
C ARG A 725 -10.58 -26.68 20.72
N PRO A 726 -11.75 -26.41 21.34
CA PRO A 726 -13.02 -26.96 20.87
C PRO A 726 -13.34 -26.58 19.41
N LEU A 727 -13.07 -25.34 18.98
CA LEU A 727 -13.28 -24.88 17.61
C LEU A 727 -12.36 -25.60 16.62
N ILE A 728 -11.09 -25.85 16.97
CA ILE A 728 -10.17 -26.66 16.19
C ILE A 728 -10.72 -28.08 15.98
N CYS A 729 -11.19 -28.71 17.05
CA CYS A 729 -11.83 -30.01 16.95
C CYS A 729 -13.07 -29.97 16.05
N GLN A 730 -13.91 -28.93 16.20
CA GLN A 730 -15.15 -28.76 15.47
C GLN A 730 -14.91 -28.60 13.97
N TYR A 731 -14.00 -27.72 13.56
CA TYR A 731 -13.86 -27.30 12.16
C TYR A 731 -12.64 -27.91 11.46
N LEU A 732 -11.49 -28.05 12.11
CA LEU A 732 -10.31 -28.66 11.50
C LEU A 732 -10.26 -30.18 11.73
N GLY A 733 -10.70 -30.67 12.88
CA GLY A 733 -10.75 -32.10 13.20
C GLY A 733 -11.83 -32.87 12.42
N SER A 734 -12.79 -32.18 11.86
CA SER A 734 -13.87 -32.73 11.02
C SER A 734 -13.60 -32.67 9.53
N LEU A 735 -12.46 -32.11 9.10
CA LEU A 735 -12.10 -32.06 7.68
C LEU A 735 -11.96 -33.48 7.08
N PRO A 736 -12.32 -33.68 5.81
CA PRO A 736 -12.25 -34.98 5.14
C PRO A 736 -10.79 -35.48 5.12
N SER A 737 -10.60 -36.78 5.28
CA SER A 737 -9.27 -37.39 5.29
C SER A 737 -9.34 -38.84 4.79
N ASN A 738 -8.33 -39.23 4.02
CA ASN A 738 -8.14 -40.62 3.55
C ASN A 738 -6.91 -41.31 4.19
N GLY A 739 -6.24 -40.63 5.14
CA GLY A 739 -5.09 -41.19 5.88
C GLY A 739 -3.78 -41.23 5.08
N LYS A 740 -3.69 -40.70 3.86
CA LYS A 740 -2.49 -40.70 3.01
C LYS A 740 -1.95 -39.28 2.82
N ASN A 741 -0.64 -39.15 2.90
CA ASN A 741 0.01 -37.88 2.56
C ASN A 741 0.03 -37.64 1.06
N GLU A 742 -0.18 -36.42 0.64
CA GLU A 742 -0.11 -36.05 -0.77
C GLU A 742 1.32 -35.71 -1.20
N ALA A 743 1.68 -36.09 -2.43
CA ALA A 743 2.99 -35.78 -3.00
C ALA A 743 3.13 -34.27 -3.30
N SER A 744 4.32 -33.76 -3.20
CA SER A 744 4.64 -32.34 -3.48
C SER A 744 5.92 -32.23 -4.32
N PRO A 745 5.90 -32.75 -5.59
CA PRO A 745 7.10 -32.75 -6.43
C PRO A 745 7.57 -31.32 -6.74
N ARG A 746 8.88 -31.14 -6.89
CA ARG A 746 9.48 -29.88 -7.31
C ARG A 746 9.53 -29.80 -8.83
N VAL A 747 9.04 -28.71 -9.40
CA VAL A 747 8.93 -28.54 -10.86
C VAL A 747 9.57 -27.26 -11.39
N SER A 748 9.45 -26.14 -10.71
CA SER A 748 9.94 -24.85 -11.17
C SER A 748 11.29 -24.55 -10.50
N ILE A 749 12.38 -24.92 -11.18
CA ILE A 749 13.74 -24.73 -10.67
C ILE A 749 14.44 -23.66 -11.52
N PRO A 750 15.01 -22.61 -10.86
CA PRO A 750 15.82 -21.62 -11.57
C PRO A 750 16.97 -22.27 -12.35
N THR A 751 17.32 -21.68 -13.48
CA THR A 751 18.38 -22.19 -14.35
C THR A 751 19.73 -22.32 -13.61
N THR A 752 20.48 -23.36 -13.93
CA THR A 752 21.87 -23.57 -13.49
C THR A 752 22.89 -23.04 -14.48
N LYS A 753 22.44 -22.47 -15.61
CA LYS A 753 23.29 -21.90 -16.66
C LYS A 753 23.27 -20.38 -16.59
N SER A 754 24.39 -19.77 -16.90
CA SER A 754 24.42 -18.32 -17.09
C SER A 754 23.61 -17.92 -18.33
N VAL A 755 22.88 -16.84 -18.22
CA VAL A 755 22.02 -16.25 -19.26
C VAL A 755 22.32 -14.76 -19.37
N ASP A 756 22.52 -14.28 -20.59
CA ASP A 756 22.59 -12.84 -20.88
C ASP A 756 21.51 -12.53 -21.93
N ASN A 757 20.54 -11.70 -21.51
CA ASN A 757 19.38 -11.36 -22.33
C ASN A 757 19.21 -9.84 -22.38
N THR A 758 19.68 -9.24 -23.48
CA THR A 758 19.46 -7.82 -23.78
C THR A 758 18.42 -7.71 -24.89
N PHE A 759 17.38 -6.91 -24.68
CA PHE A 759 16.34 -6.69 -25.68
C PHE A 759 15.91 -5.22 -25.74
N HIS A 760 15.33 -4.83 -26.87
CA HIS A 760 14.88 -3.47 -27.14
C HIS A 760 13.35 -3.39 -27.20
N ARG A 761 12.80 -2.26 -26.75
CA ARG A 761 11.36 -2.03 -26.73
C ARG A 761 11.04 -0.56 -27.05
N LYS A 762 9.96 -0.37 -27.80
CA LYS A 762 9.39 0.98 -28.01
C LYS A 762 8.82 1.49 -26.70
N MET A 763 9.14 2.75 -26.38
CA MET A 763 8.70 3.46 -25.17
C MET A 763 8.48 4.93 -25.51
N GLU A 764 7.45 5.52 -24.92
CA GLU A 764 7.18 6.98 -25.07
C GLU A 764 8.21 7.80 -24.25
N THR A 765 8.63 7.28 -23.11
CA THR A 765 9.72 7.84 -22.30
C THR A 765 10.91 6.86 -22.31
N PRO A 766 12.02 7.16 -23.02
CA PRO A 766 13.16 6.24 -23.11
C PRO A 766 13.80 5.99 -21.75
N LYS A 767 13.85 4.71 -21.31
CA LYS A 767 14.50 4.26 -20.07
C LYS A 767 15.15 2.89 -20.29
N ALA A 768 16.21 2.60 -19.54
CA ALA A 768 16.80 1.30 -19.47
C ALA A 768 16.55 0.67 -18.10
N ASN A 769 16.34 -0.64 -18.07
CA ASN A 769 16.21 -1.40 -16.82
C ASN A 769 17.15 -2.59 -16.87
N SER A 770 17.82 -2.91 -15.75
CA SER A 770 18.59 -4.13 -15.61
C SER A 770 18.27 -4.88 -14.33
N LEU A 771 18.32 -6.22 -14.43
CA LEU A 771 18.35 -7.12 -13.31
C LEU A 771 19.47 -8.12 -13.53
N VAL A 772 20.40 -8.21 -12.60
CA VAL A 772 21.49 -9.18 -12.59
C VAL A 772 21.34 -10.06 -11.36
N ILE A 773 21.27 -11.37 -11.54
CA ILE A 773 21.13 -12.32 -10.45
C ILE A 773 22.27 -13.33 -10.50
N TRP A 774 22.91 -13.57 -9.37
CA TRP A 774 23.85 -14.67 -9.17
C TRP A 774 23.13 -15.74 -8.35
N PHE A 775 22.78 -16.87 -9.00
CA PHE A 775 22.22 -18.04 -8.34
C PHE A 775 23.33 -19.00 -7.90
N ASN A 776 23.24 -19.51 -6.68
CA ASN A 776 24.08 -20.60 -6.20
C ASN A 776 23.22 -21.77 -5.71
N HIS A 777 23.30 -22.89 -6.42
CA HIS A 777 22.53 -24.10 -6.11
C HIS A 777 23.28 -25.11 -5.22
N LYS A 778 24.53 -24.78 -4.82
CA LYS A 778 25.38 -25.67 -4.04
C LYS A 778 25.67 -25.16 -2.63
N MET A 779 25.55 -23.84 -2.38
CA MET A 779 25.79 -23.26 -1.07
C MET A 779 24.78 -23.83 -0.06
N PRO A 780 25.23 -24.57 0.95
CA PRO A 780 24.31 -25.21 1.91
C PRO A 780 23.64 -24.13 2.77
N TYR A 781 22.36 -24.36 3.09
CA TYR A 781 21.65 -23.50 4.04
C TYR A 781 22.22 -23.66 5.44
N SER A 782 22.49 -22.55 6.07
CA SER A 782 22.65 -22.37 7.51
C SER A 782 22.27 -20.94 7.86
N LEU A 783 21.85 -20.66 9.09
CA LEU A 783 21.55 -19.30 9.53
C LEU A 783 22.74 -18.36 9.31
N ASP A 784 23.96 -18.82 9.56
CA ASP A 784 25.20 -18.05 9.32
C ASP A 784 25.36 -17.66 7.84
N ASN A 785 25.18 -18.61 6.90
CA ASN A 785 25.26 -18.34 5.47
C ASN A 785 24.10 -17.46 4.99
N ALA A 786 22.89 -17.66 5.52
CA ALA A 786 21.73 -16.83 5.18
C ALA A 786 21.93 -15.37 5.61
N ILE A 787 22.45 -15.14 6.82
CA ILE A 787 22.82 -13.81 7.33
C ILE A 787 23.92 -13.17 6.47
N LYS A 788 24.98 -13.94 6.10
CA LYS A 788 26.05 -13.42 5.24
C LYS A 788 25.57 -13.05 3.84
N ALA A 789 24.63 -13.80 3.29
CA ALA A 789 24.00 -13.46 2.01
C ALA A 789 23.21 -12.14 2.10
N ASP A 790 22.42 -11.96 3.15
CA ASP A 790 21.68 -10.72 3.41
C ASP A 790 22.62 -9.53 3.60
N VAL A 791 23.65 -9.66 4.44
CA VAL A 791 24.70 -8.63 4.62
C VAL A 791 25.36 -8.24 3.29
N ALA A 792 25.67 -9.23 2.44
CA ALA A 792 26.26 -8.95 1.13
C ALA A 792 25.33 -8.10 0.24
N GLY A 793 24.02 -8.40 0.25
CA GLY A 793 23.02 -7.59 -0.43
C GLY A 793 22.98 -6.17 0.10
N GLN A 794 22.93 -5.99 1.42
CA GLN A 794 22.89 -4.67 2.08
C GLN A 794 24.14 -3.83 1.78
N VAL A 795 25.33 -4.42 1.90
CA VAL A 795 26.60 -3.73 1.59
C VAL A 795 26.66 -3.34 0.12
N LEU A 796 26.31 -4.25 -0.81
CA LEU A 796 26.27 -3.94 -2.25
C LEU A 796 25.25 -2.84 -2.56
N SER A 797 24.10 -2.83 -1.90
CA SER A 797 23.09 -1.78 -2.08
C SER A 797 23.65 -0.39 -1.75
N MET A 798 24.38 -0.25 -0.64
CA MET A 798 25.05 1.00 -0.27
C MET A 798 26.14 1.39 -1.29
N VAL A 799 26.93 0.43 -1.76
CA VAL A 799 27.97 0.68 -2.77
C VAL A 799 27.37 1.13 -4.11
N TYR A 800 26.31 0.48 -4.56
CA TYR A 800 25.63 0.83 -5.81
C TYR A 800 24.99 2.21 -5.73
N LEU A 801 24.33 2.53 -4.61
CA LEU A 801 23.75 3.86 -4.40
C LEU A 801 24.84 4.94 -4.50
N LYS A 802 25.98 4.75 -3.84
CA LYS A 802 27.11 5.69 -3.88
C LYS A 802 27.70 5.82 -5.29
N LYS A 803 28.06 4.70 -5.95
CA LYS A 803 28.81 4.74 -7.21
C LYS A 803 27.93 4.99 -8.44
N ILE A 804 26.69 4.46 -8.47
CA ILE A 804 25.81 4.58 -9.65
C ILE A 804 24.96 5.83 -9.58
N ARG A 805 24.35 6.12 -8.40
CA ARG A 805 23.49 7.30 -8.23
C ARG A 805 24.30 8.57 -7.98
N GLU A 806 25.17 8.58 -6.93
CA GLU A 806 25.82 9.80 -6.45
C GLU A 806 27.03 10.19 -7.32
N GLU A 807 27.92 9.23 -7.66
CA GLU A 807 29.13 9.53 -8.42
C GLU A 807 28.92 9.55 -9.94
N ALA A 808 28.22 8.54 -10.49
CA ALA A 808 28.00 8.43 -11.94
C ALA A 808 26.74 9.15 -12.43
N SER A 809 25.82 9.53 -11.55
CA SER A 809 24.49 10.08 -11.88
C SER A 809 23.75 9.26 -12.96
N ALA A 810 23.91 7.93 -12.90
CA ALA A 810 23.41 7.01 -13.91
C ALA A 810 22.01 6.50 -13.63
N ALA A 811 21.53 6.58 -12.38
CA ALA A 811 20.23 6.09 -11.95
C ALA A 811 19.70 6.94 -10.78
N TYR A 812 18.39 7.04 -10.66
CA TYR A 812 17.73 7.60 -9.46
C TYR A 812 17.74 6.61 -8.30
N THR A 813 17.47 5.35 -8.57
CA THR A 813 17.48 4.26 -7.59
C THR A 813 18.21 3.05 -8.14
N CYS A 814 18.93 2.36 -7.30
CA CYS A 814 19.57 1.08 -7.59
C CYS A 814 19.80 0.37 -6.26
N GLY A 815 19.94 -0.95 -6.29
CA GLY A 815 20.17 -1.68 -5.07
C GLY A 815 20.48 -3.14 -5.30
N ALA A 816 20.77 -3.84 -4.20
CA ALA A 816 21.03 -5.28 -4.19
C ALA A 816 20.30 -5.96 -3.03
N GLN A 817 20.05 -7.24 -3.18
CA GLN A 817 19.50 -8.10 -2.13
C GLN A 817 20.23 -9.43 -2.16
N GLY A 818 20.47 -10.00 -0.98
CA GLY A 818 21.03 -11.31 -0.84
C GLY A 818 20.12 -12.23 -0.02
N LYS A 819 19.94 -13.45 -0.47
CA LYS A 819 19.08 -14.43 0.20
C LYS A 819 19.64 -15.85 0.00
N LEU A 820 19.56 -16.65 1.05
CA LEU A 820 19.75 -18.08 0.98
C LEU A 820 18.53 -18.75 1.60
N THR A 821 17.89 -19.64 0.88
CA THR A 821 16.67 -20.32 1.31
C THR A 821 16.82 -21.83 1.28
N VAL A 822 16.04 -22.51 2.11
CA VAL A 822 15.87 -23.95 2.11
C VAL A 822 14.37 -24.29 2.12
N ALA A 823 14.01 -25.42 1.58
CA ALA A 823 12.64 -25.93 1.58
C ALA A 823 12.56 -27.29 2.30
N ASP A 824 11.35 -27.70 2.61
CA ASP A 824 11.03 -28.92 3.33
C ASP A 824 11.46 -30.24 2.66
N ASP A 825 11.79 -30.20 1.37
CA ASP A 825 12.39 -31.30 0.61
C ASP A 825 13.92 -31.27 0.58
N GLY A 826 14.54 -30.37 1.35
CA GLY A 826 15.99 -30.17 1.41
C GLY A 826 16.60 -29.36 0.25
N TYR A 827 15.78 -28.94 -0.72
CA TYR A 827 16.26 -28.06 -1.80
C TYR A 827 16.65 -26.69 -1.22
N HIS A 828 17.85 -26.25 -1.55
CA HIS A 828 18.34 -24.93 -1.14
C HIS A 828 18.84 -24.15 -2.36
N ILE A 829 18.79 -22.82 -2.26
CA ILE A 829 19.26 -21.93 -3.30
C ILE A 829 19.70 -20.58 -2.69
N GLY A 830 20.88 -20.14 -3.08
CA GLY A 830 21.36 -18.79 -2.86
C GLY A 830 21.00 -17.90 -4.04
N GLN A 831 20.66 -16.65 -3.73
CA GLN A 831 20.36 -15.62 -4.70
C GLN A 831 20.96 -14.30 -4.20
N ILE A 832 21.85 -13.70 -4.97
CA ILE A 832 22.28 -12.31 -4.83
C ILE A 832 21.82 -11.60 -6.09
N LEU A 833 21.02 -10.57 -5.96
CA LEU A 833 20.51 -9.81 -7.10
C LEU A 833 20.89 -8.35 -7.00
N ALA A 834 21.09 -7.71 -8.14
CA ALA A 834 21.23 -6.28 -8.31
C ALA A 834 20.20 -5.79 -9.32
N TYR A 835 19.48 -4.72 -8.99
CA TYR A 835 18.53 -4.07 -9.88
C TYR A 835 18.94 -2.61 -10.11
N CYS A 836 18.78 -2.13 -11.32
CA CYS A 836 19.15 -0.77 -11.68
C CYS A 836 18.32 -0.28 -12.87
N PRO A 837 17.25 0.50 -12.64
CA PRO A 837 16.70 1.37 -13.67
C PRO A 837 17.67 2.53 -13.90
N MET A 838 18.02 2.83 -15.17
CA MET A 838 19.12 3.73 -15.47
C MET A 838 18.93 4.52 -16.77
N LYS A 839 19.77 5.51 -16.96
CA LYS A 839 19.89 6.21 -18.24
C LYS A 839 20.37 5.24 -19.32
N PRO A 840 19.70 5.20 -20.51
CA PRO A 840 20.14 4.33 -21.60
C PRO A 840 21.63 4.52 -21.98
N GLU A 841 22.11 5.76 -22.03
CA GLU A 841 23.48 6.13 -22.36
C GLU A 841 24.50 5.77 -21.27
N LYS A 842 24.05 5.52 -20.01
CA LYS A 842 24.87 5.13 -18.87
C LYS A 842 24.85 3.61 -18.59
N LYS A 843 24.15 2.85 -19.43
CA LYS A 843 23.95 1.40 -19.25
C LYS A 843 25.27 0.64 -19.04
N ASP A 844 26.27 0.87 -19.90
CA ASP A 844 27.53 0.13 -19.84
C ASP A 844 28.33 0.45 -18.56
N GLU A 845 28.31 1.72 -18.13
CA GLU A 845 28.94 2.16 -16.89
C GLU A 845 28.27 1.53 -15.66
N ALA A 846 26.94 1.58 -15.58
CA ALA A 846 26.18 1.01 -14.45
C ALA A 846 26.37 -0.51 -14.37
N LEU A 847 26.25 -1.24 -15.48
CA LEU A 847 26.48 -2.68 -15.52
C LEU A 847 27.91 -3.07 -15.18
N ARG A 848 28.90 -2.29 -15.60
CA ARG A 848 30.28 -2.48 -15.20
C ARG A 848 30.45 -2.36 -13.69
N ILE A 849 29.90 -1.31 -13.08
CA ILE A 849 29.94 -1.10 -11.62
C ILE A 849 29.27 -2.28 -10.91
N ILE A 850 28.09 -2.70 -11.33
CA ILE A 850 27.36 -3.84 -10.73
C ILE A 850 28.25 -5.10 -10.72
N ASN A 851 28.88 -5.43 -11.84
CA ASN A 851 29.70 -6.63 -11.95
C ASN A 851 31.08 -6.50 -11.23
N GLU A 852 31.68 -5.32 -11.22
CA GLU A 852 32.96 -5.08 -10.54
C GLU A 852 32.81 -5.12 -9.02
N GLU A 853 31.76 -4.51 -8.47
CA GLU A 853 31.63 -4.33 -7.03
C GLU A 853 31.31 -5.63 -6.27
N ILE A 854 30.56 -6.56 -6.85
CA ILE A 854 30.40 -7.89 -6.23
C ILE A 854 31.75 -8.64 -6.20
N ASN A 855 32.58 -8.50 -7.24
CA ASN A 855 33.92 -9.06 -7.25
C ASN A 855 34.88 -8.33 -6.30
N ASN A 856 34.70 -7.04 -6.09
CA ASN A 856 35.48 -6.27 -5.10
C ASN A 856 35.09 -6.67 -3.67
N LEU A 857 33.81 -6.89 -3.39
CA LEU A 857 33.32 -7.43 -2.11
C LEU A 857 33.92 -8.82 -1.80
N ALA A 858 34.10 -9.66 -2.82
CA ALA A 858 34.81 -10.96 -2.69
C ALA A 858 36.29 -10.81 -2.31
N LYS A 859 36.94 -9.67 -2.58
CA LYS A 859 38.31 -9.38 -2.20
C LYS A 859 38.42 -8.72 -0.83
N SER A 860 37.53 -7.75 -0.55
CA SER A 860 37.53 -6.98 0.68
C SER A 860 36.14 -6.37 0.93
N CYS A 861 35.60 -6.53 2.14
CA CYS A 861 34.42 -5.84 2.60
C CYS A 861 34.82 -4.58 3.38
N ASP A 862 34.15 -3.48 3.13
CA ASP A 862 34.32 -2.24 3.89
C ASP A 862 33.82 -2.39 5.33
N ALA A 863 34.68 -2.10 6.31
CA ALA A 863 34.38 -2.29 7.73
C ALA A 863 33.30 -1.33 8.25
N GLU A 864 33.26 -0.10 7.72
CA GLU A 864 32.27 0.90 8.11
C GLU A 864 30.88 0.53 7.56
N MET A 865 30.81 0.13 6.30
CA MET A 865 29.55 -0.34 5.70
C MET A 865 29.03 -1.59 6.41
N LEU A 866 29.90 -2.53 6.77
CA LEU A 866 29.53 -3.69 7.57
C LEU A 866 28.99 -3.29 8.94
N ALA A 867 29.61 -2.33 9.62
CA ALA A 867 29.14 -1.84 10.92
C ALA A 867 27.73 -1.25 10.83
N LYS A 868 27.45 -0.42 9.81
CA LYS A 868 26.11 0.15 9.53
C LYS A 868 25.07 -0.94 9.26
N THR A 869 25.43 -1.93 8.42
CA THR A 869 24.56 -3.09 8.14
C THR A 869 24.22 -3.86 9.41
N LYS A 870 25.20 -4.11 10.28
CA LYS A 870 24.97 -4.81 11.56
C LYS A 870 23.99 -4.05 12.45
N GLU A 871 24.14 -2.73 12.60
CA GLU A 871 23.20 -1.91 13.38
C GLU A 871 21.78 -1.98 12.83
N PHE A 872 21.62 -1.86 11.50
CA PHE A 872 20.33 -2.00 10.84
C PHE A 872 19.69 -3.38 11.10
N MET A 873 20.43 -4.47 10.89
CA MET A 873 19.92 -5.84 11.06
C MET A 873 19.56 -6.16 12.52
N LEU A 874 20.34 -5.68 13.49
CA LEU A 874 20.05 -5.84 14.93
C LEU A 874 18.80 -5.06 15.33
N LYS A 875 18.61 -3.86 14.79
CA LYS A 875 17.38 -3.08 14.97
C LYS A 875 16.17 -3.82 14.37
N GLN A 876 16.30 -4.28 13.12
CA GLN A 876 15.22 -4.90 12.37
C GLN A 876 14.71 -6.20 13.02
N VAL A 877 15.60 -7.07 13.50
CA VAL A 877 15.18 -8.30 14.20
C VAL A 877 14.42 -8.02 15.49
N ASP A 878 14.79 -6.96 16.23
CA ASP A 878 14.06 -6.54 17.43
C ASP A 878 12.65 -6.03 17.11
N ASP A 879 12.50 -5.30 16.03
CA ASP A 879 11.21 -4.78 15.58
C ASP A 879 10.32 -5.90 15.03
N ASN A 880 10.88 -6.79 14.21
CA ASN A 880 10.19 -7.95 13.65
C ASN A 880 9.69 -8.91 14.74
N ALA A 881 10.47 -9.15 15.80
CA ALA A 881 10.11 -10.03 16.91
C ALA A 881 8.87 -9.56 17.72
N LYS A 882 8.40 -8.33 17.47
CA LYS A 882 7.14 -7.79 18.02
C LYS A 882 5.94 -7.94 17.08
N THR A 883 6.04 -8.79 16.06
CA THR A 883 4.96 -9.01 15.08
C THR A 883 4.51 -10.46 15.01
N ASN A 884 3.22 -10.69 14.76
CA ASN A 884 2.68 -12.04 14.57
C ASN A 884 3.26 -12.73 13.33
N ALA A 885 3.47 -11.97 12.24
CA ALA A 885 4.00 -12.50 10.98
C ALA A 885 5.42 -13.10 11.13
N TYR A 886 6.28 -12.46 11.93
CA TYR A 886 7.62 -12.97 12.20
C TYR A 886 7.58 -14.33 12.89
N TRP A 887 6.76 -14.45 13.94
CA TRP A 887 6.64 -15.72 14.70
C TRP A 887 5.92 -16.80 13.90
N SER A 888 4.99 -16.42 13.05
CA SER A 888 4.32 -17.35 12.14
C SER A 888 5.34 -18.06 11.24
N ASN A 889 6.21 -17.31 10.57
CA ASN A 889 7.26 -17.90 9.73
C ASN A 889 8.19 -18.80 10.54
N LEU A 890 8.67 -18.35 11.71
CA LEU A 890 9.59 -19.12 12.54
C LEU A 890 8.97 -20.43 13.07
N VAL A 891 7.70 -20.41 13.47
CA VAL A 891 6.98 -21.61 13.97
C VAL A 891 6.84 -22.63 12.86
N LEU A 892 6.44 -22.21 11.66
CA LEU A 892 6.31 -23.09 10.50
C LEU A 892 7.66 -23.71 10.10
N ASP A 893 8.70 -22.88 9.95
CA ASP A 893 10.03 -23.34 9.55
C ASP A 893 10.65 -24.26 10.60
N ASN A 894 10.44 -23.95 11.88
CA ASN A 894 10.87 -24.83 12.97
C ASN A 894 10.14 -26.18 12.95
N TYR A 895 8.82 -26.19 12.78
CA TYR A 895 8.06 -27.43 12.75
C TYR A 895 8.36 -28.28 11.50
N MET A 896 8.43 -27.65 10.33
CA MET A 896 8.58 -28.38 9.06
C MET A 896 10.02 -28.79 8.76
N MET A 897 11.01 -27.99 9.17
CA MET A 897 12.42 -28.15 8.77
C MET A 897 13.39 -28.22 9.96
N ASN A 898 12.88 -28.10 11.18
CA ASN A 898 13.69 -28.03 12.41
C ASN A 898 14.70 -26.86 12.41
N LEU A 899 14.33 -25.72 11.81
CA LEU A 899 15.17 -24.53 11.78
C LEU A 899 15.02 -23.69 13.04
N ASP A 900 16.12 -23.04 13.44
CA ASP A 900 16.17 -22.00 14.46
C ASP A 900 16.83 -20.75 13.91
N ASP A 901 16.07 -19.95 13.20
CA ASP A 901 16.56 -18.73 12.56
C ASP A 901 16.45 -17.50 13.47
N HIS A 902 16.19 -17.71 14.78
CA HIS A 902 16.02 -16.62 15.74
C HIS A 902 17.06 -16.63 16.88
N THR A 903 17.22 -17.75 17.59
CA THR A 903 17.92 -17.79 18.89
C THR A 903 19.36 -17.27 18.80
N ASN A 904 20.08 -17.61 17.74
CA ASN A 904 21.47 -17.20 17.53
C ASN A 904 21.65 -16.01 16.58
N TYR A 905 20.57 -15.45 16.01
CA TYR A 905 20.64 -14.41 14.99
C TYR A 905 21.52 -13.24 15.41
N LYS A 906 21.22 -12.60 16.54
CA LYS A 906 21.96 -11.43 17.02
C LYS A 906 23.44 -11.73 17.28
N ARG A 907 23.73 -12.90 17.89
CA ARG A 907 25.12 -13.33 18.16
C ARG A 907 25.91 -13.49 16.87
N ILE A 908 25.32 -14.08 15.84
CA ILE A 908 25.94 -14.27 14.53
C ILE A 908 26.20 -12.91 13.89
N VAL A 909 25.19 -12.03 13.82
CA VAL A 909 25.35 -10.68 13.27
C VAL A 909 26.47 -9.91 13.96
N GLN A 910 26.52 -9.94 15.28
CA GLN A 910 27.56 -9.24 16.07
C GLN A 910 28.98 -9.80 15.80
N ALA A 911 29.10 -11.10 15.55
CA ALA A 911 30.38 -11.77 15.30
C ALA A 911 30.92 -11.59 13.87
N LEU A 912 30.15 -11.05 12.93
CA LEU A 912 30.58 -10.86 11.54
C LEU A 912 31.80 -9.91 11.45
N THR A 913 32.75 -10.30 10.60
CA THR A 913 33.94 -9.49 10.27
C THR A 913 34.01 -9.25 8.75
N PRO A 914 34.75 -8.22 8.28
CA PRO A 914 34.94 -7.98 6.86
C PRO A 914 35.48 -9.20 6.10
N GLU A 915 36.41 -9.95 6.70
CA GLU A 915 37.01 -11.17 6.14
C GLU A 915 35.96 -12.28 6.00
N SER A 916 35.02 -12.39 6.98
CA SER A 916 33.97 -13.41 6.94
C SER A 916 33.04 -13.21 5.76
N ILE A 917 32.70 -11.95 5.43
CA ILE A 917 31.85 -11.59 4.29
C ILE A 917 32.60 -11.79 2.97
N SER A 918 33.82 -11.28 2.85
CA SER A 918 34.62 -11.44 1.62
C SER A 918 34.86 -12.93 1.31
N THR A 919 35.17 -13.73 2.31
CA THR A 919 35.37 -15.18 2.16
C THR A 919 34.06 -15.85 1.71
N PHE A 920 32.94 -15.51 2.33
CA PHE A 920 31.64 -16.04 1.93
C PHE A 920 31.31 -15.70 0.46
N ILE A 921 31.48 -14.45 0.03
CA ILE A 921 31.21 -14.05 -1.36
C ILE A 921 32.16 -14.73 -2.35
N LYS A 922 33.42 -14.86 -1.98
CA LYS A 922 34.40 -15.60 -2.81
C LYS A 922 33.99 -17.06 -3.02
N GLU A 923 33.57 -17.75 -1.96
CA GLU A 923 33.04 -19.13 -2.04
C GLU A 923 31.71 -19.18 -2.80
N TYR A 924 30.82 -18.23 -2.55
CA TYR A 924 29.54 -18.16 -3.21
C TYR A 924 29.67 -18.05 -4.73
N LEU A 925 30.54 -17.18 -5.21
CA LEU A 925 30.73 -16.91 -6.65
C LEU A 925 31.42 -18.05 -7.41
N LYS A 926 32.14 -18.97 -6.77
CA LYS A 926 32.75 -20.12 -7.43
C LYS A 926 31.74 -21.03 -8.14
N ASP A 927 30.58 -21.22 -7.54
CA ASP A 927 29.55 -22.11 -8.03
C ASP A 927 28.27 -21.35 -8.47
N ALA A 928 28.34 -20.02 -8.55
CA ALA A 928 27.22 -19.22 -8.98
C ALA A 928 27.13 -19.15 -10.52
N ASN A 929 25.90 -19.24 -11.03
CA ASN A 929 25.59 -18.88 -12.41
C ASN A 929 24.92 -17.50 -12.45
N LYS A 930 25.24 -16.70 -13.46
CA LYS A 930 24.75 -15.34 -13.62
C LYS A 930 23.60 -15.29 -14.63
N VAL A 931 22.47 -14.73 -14.22
CA VAL A 931 21.36 -14.37 -15.10
C VAL A 931 21.30 -12.84 -15.18
N SER A 932 21.46 -12.31 -16.37
CA SER A 932 21.42 -10.86 -16.66
C SER A 932 20.31 -10.58 -17.64
N VAL A 933 19.40 -9.67 -17.29
CA VAL A 933 18.33 -9.20 -18.18
C VAL A 933 18.38 -7.70 -18.26
N VAL A 934 18.50 -7.18 -19.49
CA VAL A 934 18.58 -5.75 -19.76
C VAL A 934 17.54 -5.37 -20.81
N MET A 935 16.71 -4.40 -20.48
CA MET A 935 15.75 -3.79 -21.39
C MET A 935 16.23 -2.39 -21.78
N LEU A 936 16.22 -2.12 -23.06
CA LEU A 936 16.63 -0.83 -23.65
C LEU A 936 15.51 -0.23 -24.47
N PRO A 937 15.48 1.09 -24.64
CA PRO A 937 14.57 1.72 -25.60
C PRO A 937 14.96 1.29 -27.01
N GLN A 938 13.96 1.14 -27.88
CA GLN A 938 14.18 0.95 -29.32
C GLN A 938 14.32 2.33 -29.95
N GLU A 939 15.37 2.53 -30.77
CA GLU A 939 15.55 3.73 -31.59
C GLU A 939 14.40 3.94 -32.59
#